data_1032792a36f3cbe9463df00376de8bbc
#
_entry.id   1032792a36f3cbe9463df00376de8bbc
#
_cell.length_a   1.000
_cell.length_b   1.000
_cell.length_c   1.000
_cell.angle_alpha   90.00
_cell.angle_beta   90.00
_cell.angle_gamma   90.00
#
_symmetry.space_group_name_H-M   'P 1'
#
loop_
_entity.id
_entity.type
_entity.pdbx_description
1 polymer ?
#
loop_
_entity_poly.entity_id
_entity_poly.type
_entity_poly.pdbx_seq_one_letter_code
_entity_poly.pdbx_strand_id
1 'polypeptide(L)'
;MCKQASETWIWTELLAFDCDSPDCGVKAYIDRMGFVPTGISCLTSAVDFVLLYQGMDEEYELFPDVCARFGHNRNEERERQKWTNFDLRKLVKELHKYNIKVFVSVFILNLHNKYHEEFVSLHPEIRLGDKRYGLDNAVSFLSCLSDGTLFEDIFIPNLVKVVKDYGFDGWHGADGTGPGWNLTHSDSSDGFVFRFAEYLGKEKLPAKYLQKADHSEEAMSERLDYIWRNFRNEWAKFTSDCWVRLWGKAVKAMHDINCEVMINSPFAKSIFESIFYFGLDYRDLNDIGIDYLLTESVTTSCSLNYGNYERVFDFSAMIAEMRAILPKMKVIVMPGVKDVVESYDALRHAPCRLERDIFANVNQSIFDGSRAHRAADGHLICLGDGISPEEWHHLSEIKEMSFGFDTEKAGDMMWLISPEIFDPLVREYESFGTMPPYQFPAVLAETQNLDISCVTLPQNMDKTDQPLFVPMFNLYSDEVKKQILNRRSLTILMGRLEDAGLPENIKCIKCRLAKDYTLFCALLNTGDYEEKIIPSDFPAEKFDWRPTYLKFISTRIPRTEIPAEFFNAAGELIRSNISPSPLLNPQDGVTQMRFYDSDGVEWVALLSHRDTYTVARYQVPADCRIEKKSPFPYSPVYSADGLLALAEHRSPLHLPPRGIILINIRKNS
;
A
#
# COMPACT_ATOMS: atom_id res chain seq x y z
N MET A 1 18.20 -10.56 -21.74
CA MET A 1 17.94 -9.33 -20.91
C MET A 1 18.02 -9.72 -19.46
N CYS A 2 18.52 -8.87 -18.57
CA CYS A 2 18.50 -9.16 -17.13
C CYS A 2 17.04 -9.11 -16.63
N LYS A 3 16.61 -10.14 -15.88
CA LYS A 3 15.36 -10.09 -15.11
C LYS A 3 15.36 -8.81 -14.26
N GLN A 4 14.20 -8.15 -14.15
CA GLN A 4 14.06 -7.04 -13.20
C GLN A 4 14.46 -7.54 -11.82
N ALA A 5 15.51 -6.98 -11.26
CA ALA A 5 15.97 -7.36 -9.93
C ALA A 5 14.85 -7.03 -8.92
N SER A 6 14.46 -8.01 -8.12
CA SER A 6 13.48 -7.82 -7.06
C SER A 6 14.17 -7.79 -5.71
N GLU A 7 13.82 -6.83 -4.87
CA GLU A 7 14.32 -6.75 -3.51
C GLU A 7 13.47 -7.61 -2.56
N THR A 8 14.12 -8.28 -1.62
CA THR A 8 13.45 -8.99 -0.53
C THR A 8 13.95 -8.44 0.78
N TRP A 9 13.05 -7.83 1.52
CA TRP A 9 13.29 -7.28 2.84
C TRP A 9 12.62 -8.15 3.90
N ILE A 10 13.21 -8.18 5.09
CA ILE A 10 12.66 -8.86 6.26
C ILE A 10 12.53 -7.84 7.38
N TRP A 11 11.35 -7.69 7.93
CA TRP A 11 11.13 -6.93 9.16
C TRP A 11 11.06 -7.92 10.32
N THR A 12 11.93 -7.79 11.31
CA THR A 12 12.03 -8.80 12.35
C THR A 12 12.47 -8.22 13.69
N GLU A 13 12.05 -8.87 14.75
CA GLU A 13 12.52 -8.63 16.12
C GLU A 13 13.87 -9.29 16.36
N LEU A 14 14.57 -8.90 17.45
CA LEU A 14 15.83 -9.55 17.85
C LEU A 14 15.62 -11.02 18.28
N LEU A 15 14.38 -11.43 18.53
CA LEU A 15 14.00 -12.84 18.76
C LEU A 15 14.38 -13.79 17.60
N ALA A 16 14.54 -13.28 16.38
CA ALA A 16 15.02 -14.07 15.25
C ALA A 16 16.49 -14.53 15.43
N PHE A 17 17.25 -13.87 16.28
CA PHE A 17 18.69 -14.03 16.46
C PHE A 17 19.03 -14.54 17.85
N ASP A 18 20.30 -14.92 18.07
CA ASP A 18 20.79 -15.54 19.29
C ASP A 18 22.06 -14.82 19.79
N CYS A 19 21.90 -13.91 20.78
CA CYS A 19 23.03 -13.13 21.28
C CYS A 19 24.12 -13.97 21.95
N ASP A 20 23.80 -15.17 22.43
CA ASP A 20 24.76 -16.10 23.04
C ASP A 20 25.64 -16.82 22.00
N SER A 21 25.20 -16.78 20.72
CA SER A 21 25.96 -17.39 19.61
C SER A 21 27.14 -16.52 19.17
N PRO A 22 28.26 -17.12 18.73
CA PRO A 22 29.44 -16.37 18.26
C PRO A 22 29.15 -15.41 17.10
N ASP A 23 28.20 -15.74 16.22
CA ASP A 23 27.75 -14.95 15.07
C ASP A 23 26.34 -14.35 15.26
N CYS A 24 25.88 -14.24 16.49
CA CYS A 24 24.53 -13.83 16.84
C CYS A 24 23.42 -14.70 16.19
N GLY A 25 23.72 -15.94 15.80
CA GLY A 25 22.77 -16.84 15.14
C GLY A 25 22.48 -16.50 13.69
N VAL A 26 23.22 -15.59 13.07
CA VAL A 26 22.97 -15.10 11.69
C VAL A 26 23.05 -16.22 10.67
N LYS A 27 24.08 -17.09 10.75
CA LYS A 27 24.18 -18.23 9.83
C LYS A 27 23.00 -19.18 9.94
N ALA A 28 22.58 -19.49 11.17
CA ALA A 28 21.45 -20.38 11.40
C ALA A 28 20.13 -19.77 10.87
N TYR A 29 19.97 -18.46 10.99
CA TYR A 29 18.82 -17.73 10.46
C TYR A 29 18.77 -17.78 8.92
N ILE A 30 19.90 -17.53 8.24
CA ILE A 30 20.00 -17.58 6.77
C ILE A 30 19.82 -19.03 6.28
N ASP A 31 20.42 -20.00 6.94
CA ASP A 31 20.29 -21.43 6.56
C ASP A 31 18.83 -21.90 6.66
N ARG A 32 18.07 -21.45 7.68
CA ARG A 32 16.63 -21.72 7.81
C ARG A 32 15.81 -21.07 6.72
N MET A 33 16.11 -19.81 6.39
CA MET A 33 15.44 -19.06 5.36
C MET A 33 15.66 -19.64 3.96
N GLY A 34 16.84 -20.23 3.73
CA GLY A 34 17.23 -20.83 2.44
C GLY A 34 17.58 -19.82 1.35
N PHE A 35 17.61 -18.52 1.66
CA PHE A 35 18.05 -17.45 0.75
C PHE A 35 18.66 -16.28 1.55
N VAL A 36 19.39 -15.42 0.85
CA VAL A 36 19.94 -14.19 1.44
C VAL A 36 19.02 -13.03 1.03
N PRO A 37 18.41 -12.30 1.99
CA PRO A 37 17.57 -11.14 1.67
C PRO A 37 18.43 -9.95 1.23
N THR A 38 17.80 -8.98 0.57
CA THR A 38 18.43 -7.69 0.23
C THR A 38 18.73 -6.90 1.50
N GLY A 39 17.81 -6.91 2.45
CA GLY A 39 17.97 -6.21 3.72
C GLY A 39 17.10 -6.77 4.83
N ILE A 40 17.50 -6.43 6.04
CA ILE A 40 16.77 -6.70 7.28
C ILE A 40 16.50 -5.38 7.97
N SER A 41 15.25 -5.15 8.33
CA SER A 41 14.82 -4.06 9.18
C SER A 41 14.68 -4.58 10.61
N CYS A 42 15.57 -4.18 11.50
CA CYS A 42 15.55 -4.59 12.91
C CYS A 42 14.50 -3.76 13.66
N LEU A 43 13.47 -4.42 14.16
CA LEU A 43 12.40 -3.80 14.91
C LEU A 43 12.84 -3.49 16.33
N THR A 44 13.37 -2.29 16.56
CA THR A 44 13.76 -1.79 17.88
C THR A 44 12.64 -1.04 18.59
N SER A 45 11.51 -0.94 17.95
CA SER A 45 10.20 -0.43 18.41
C SER A 45 10.19 1.00 18.90
N ALA A 46 10.76 1.27 20.07
CA ALA A 46 10.49 2.49 20.81
C ALA A 46 11.34 3.69 20.35
N VAL A 47 10.73 4.85 20.28
CA VAL A 47 11.41 6.13 20.04
C VAL A 47 12.51 6.40 21.07
N ASP A 48 12.36 5.89 22.29
CA ASP A 48 13.32 6.04 23.37
C ASP A 48 14.64 5.28 23.15
N PHE A 49 14.66 4.27 22.28
CA PHE A 49 15.90 3.67 21.80
C PHE A 49 16.84 4.74 21.19
N VAL A 50 16.25 5.76 20.56
CA VAL A 50 17.00 6.88 19.98
C VAL A 50 17.20 7.99 21.00
N LEU A 51 16.16 8.37 21.77
CA LEU A 51 16.22 9.53 22.67
C LEU A 51 17.06 9.29 23.91
N LEU A 52 17.10 8.05 24.42
CA LEU A 52 17.86 7.67 25.62
C LEU A 52 19.17 6.95 25.28
N TYR A 53 19.63 7.07 24.05
CA TYR A 53 20.86 6.43 23.59
C TYR A 53 22.09 6.94 24.36
N GLN A 54 22.82 6.00 25.03
CA GLN A 54 23.93 6.33 25.93
C GLN A 54 25.30 6.32 25.22
N GLY A 55 25.37 5.91 23.96
CA GLY A 55 26.62 5.79 23.22
C GLY A 55 27.17 4.37 23.20
N MET A 56 28.44 4.22 22.75
CA MET A 56 29.13 2.94 22.59
C MET A 56 30.44 2.86 23.40
N ASP A 57 30.66 3.75 24.36
CA ASP A 57 31.87 3.76 25.19
C ASP A 57 31.79 2.66 26.26
N GLU A 58 30.60 2.37 26.75
CA GLU A 58 30.33 1.34 27.76
C GLU A 58 29.22 0.39 27.28
N GLU A 59 29.31 -0.85 27.72
CA GLU A 59 28.32 -1.88 27.45
C GLU A 59 27.14 -1.74 28.43
N TYR A 60 25.92 -1.77 27.93
CA TYR A 60 24.69 -1.75 28.72
C TYR A 60 23.61 -2.64 28.12
N GLU A 61 22.72 -3.16 28.96
CA GLU A 61 21.60 -3.99 28.56
C GLU A 61 20.54 -3.13 27.86
N LEU A 62 20.08 -3.59 26.70
CA LEU A 62 18.97 -2.98 25.98
C LEU A 62 17.64 -3.29 26.66
N PHE A 63 16.70 -2.38 26.54
CA PHE A 63 15.39 -2.54 27.15
C PHE A 63 14.61 -3.70 26.53
N PRO A 64 13.71 -4.36 27.26
CA PRO A 64 12.97 -5.52 26.79
C PRO A 64 12.18 -5.29 25.49
N ASP A 65 11.65 -4.09 25.29
CA ASP A 65 10.87 -3.73 24.12
C ASP A 65 11.71 -3.41 22.87
N VAL A 66 13.00 -3.14 23.04
CA VAL A 66 13.99 -3.13 21.96
C VAL A 66 14.28 -4.56 21.48
N CYS A 67 14.24 -5.53 22.38
CA CYS A 67 14.51 -6.94 22.06
C CYS A 67 13.31 -7.65 21.45
N ALA A 68 12.11 -7.25 21.83
CA ALA A 68 10.84 -7.75 21.32
C ALA A 68 9.75 -6.69 21.50
N ARG A 69 8.92 -6.42 20.49
CA ARG A 69 7.88 -5.39 20.53
C ARG A 69 6.98 -5.54 21.79
N PHE A 70 6.75 -4.44 22.51
CA PHE A 70 6.07 -4.42 23.81
C PHE A 70 6.71 -5.30 24.89
N GLY A 71 7.95 -5.74 24.72
CA GLY A 71 8.67 -6.56 25.68
C GLY A 71 8.05 -7.93 25.91
N HIS A 72 7.35 -8.52 24.91
CA HIS A 72 6.80 -9.86 25.05
C HIS A 72 7.89 -10.92 25.28
N ASN A 73 7.53 -12.02 25.95
CA ASN A 73 8.53 -12.91 26.53
C ASN A 73 9.11 -13.93 25.56
N ARG A 74 8.39 -14.26 24.50
CA ARG A 74 8.80 -15.34 23.58
C ARG A 74 7.98 -15.35 22.30
N ASN A 75 8.56 -15.95 21.26
CA ASN A 75 7.82 -16.47 20.12
C ASN A 75 7.90 -18.01 20.08
N GLU A 76 7.52 -18.65 18.98
CA GLU A 76 7.61 -20.11 18.85
C GLU A 76 9.06 -20.64 18.78
N GLU A 77 9.99 -19.79 18.42
CA GLU A 77 11.38 -20.15 18.20
C GLU A 77 12.23 -20.09 19.48
N ARG A 78 12.09 -19.00 20.23
CA ARG A 78 12.89 -18.79 21.46
C ARG A 78 12.22 -17.87 22.48
N GLU A 79 12.77 -17.88 23.70
CA GLU A 79 12.49 -16.88 24.71
C GLU A 79 13.32 -15.61 24.44
N ARG A 80 12.79 -14.44 24.84
CA ARG A 80 13.50 -13.17 24.72
C ARG A 80 14.79 -13.20 25.53
N GLN A 81 15.91 -12.98 24.84
CA GLN A 81 17.24 -12.86 25.44
C GLN A 81 17.51 -11.42 25.91
N LYS A 82 18.50 -11.25 26.74
CA LYS A 82 19.02 -9.96 27.16
C LYS A 82 20.13 -9.53 26.20
N TRP A 83 19.78 -8.61 25.33
CA TRP A 83 20.72 -8.04 24.38
C TRP A 83 21.41 -6.83 24.98
N THR A 84 22.69 -6.61 24.64
CA THR A 84 23.42 -5.38 24.92
C THR A 84 23.56 -4.52 23.67
N ASN A 85 23.92 -3.24 23.86
CA ASN A 85 24.26 -2.37 22.73
C ASN A 85 25.42 -2.94 21.92
N PHE A 86 26.37 -3.65 22.53
CA PHE A 86 27.50 -4.30 21.82
C PHE A 86 27.04 -5.51 21.03
N ASP A 87 26.11 -6.31 21.56
CA ASP A 87 25.53 -7.44 20.85
C ASP A 87 24.79 -7.01 19.59
N LEU A 88 23.95 -5.97 19.68
CA LEU A 88 23.24 -5.43 18.52
C LEU A 88 24.21 -4.89 17.46
N ARG A 89 25.27 -4.17 17.86
CA ARG A 89 26.31 -3.74 16.93
C ARG A 89 27.05 -4.91 16.29
N LYS A 90 27.28 -5.99 17.05
CA LYS A 90 27.86 -7.23 16.54
C LYS A 90 26.93 -7.90 15.53
N LEU A 91 25.62 -7.99 15.82
CA LEU A 91 24.62 -8.52 14.89
C LEU A 91 24.66 -7.79 13.55
N VAL A 92 24.65 -6.46 13.55
CA VAL A 92 24.74 -5.66 12.32
C VAL A 92 25.98 -6.04 11.51
N LYS A 93 27.15 -6.15 12.15
CA LYS A 93 28.41 -6.56 11.49
C LYS A 93 28.36 -7.99 10.94
N GLU A 94 27.71 -8.92 11.66
CA GLU A 94 27.57 -10.29 11.19
C GLU A 94 26.67 -10.38 9.95
N LEU A 95 25.56 -9.64 9.92
CA LEU A 95 24.67 -9.53 8.75
C LEU A 95 25.38 -8.94 7.53
N HIS A 96 26.22 -7.93 7.72
CA HIS A 96 27.02 -7.33 6.64
C HIS A 96 27.98 -8.32 5.97
N LYS A 97 28.44 -9.36 6.65
CA LYS A 97 29.30 -10.42 6.03
C LYS A 97 28.57 -11.17 4.91
N TYR A 98 27.23 -11.14 4.91
CA TYR A 98 26.39 -11.74 3.89
C TYR A 98 25.88 -10.71 2.85
N ASN A 99 26.41 -9.48 2.87
CA ASN A 99 25.96 -8.35 2.04
C ASN A 99 24.47 -8.00 2.26
N ILE A 100 23.95 -8.19 3.45
CA ILE A 100 22.60 -7.82 3.85
C ILE A 100 22.63 -6.38 4.37
N LYS A 101 21.82 -5.50 3.81
CA LYS A 101 21.57 -4.16 4.38
C LYS A 101 20.84 -4.29 5.71
N VAL A 102 21.18 -3.47 6.69
CA VAL A 102 20.53 -3.49 8.00
C VAL A 102 19.97 -2.11 8.34
N PHE A 103 18.66 -2.02 8.47
CA PHE A 103 17.99 -0.79 8.87
C PHE A 103 17.55 -0.88 10.33
N VAL A 104 17.66 0.24 11.03
CA VAL A 104 16.99 0.38 12.33
C VAL A 104 15.54 0.79 12.10
N SER A 105 14.62 0.03 12.68
CA SER A 105 13.18 0.31 12.61
C SER A 105 12.70 0.90 13.92
N VAL A 106 12.28 2.16 13.87
CA VAL A 106 11.74 2.87 15.03
C VAL A 106 10.36 3.37 14.65
N PHE A 107 9.37 3.05 15.47
CA PHE A 107 8.02 3.55 15.28
C PHE A 107 7.98 5.06 15.50
N ILE A 108 7.40 5.78 14.55
CA ILE A 108 7.07 7.19 14.68
C ILE A 108 5.67 7.38 15.25
N LEU A 109 4.88 6.32 15.20
CA LEU A 109 3.59 6.28 15.84
C LEU A 109 3.73 5.85 17.27
N ASN A 110 2.75 6.21 17.92
CA ASN A 110 2.30 5.96 19.22
C ASN A 110 2.28 4.49 19.59
N LEU A 111 3.25 4.08 20.28
CA LEU A 111 3.15 2.84 21.00
C LEU A 111 2.95 3.16 22.47
N HIS A 112 1.88 2.65 23.05
CA HIS A 112 1.66 2.60 24.49
C HIS A 112 2.81 1.83 25.13
N ASN A 113 3.93 2.52 25.31
CA ASN A 113 5.12 1.88 25.80
C ASN A 113 5.09 1.80 27.32
N LYS A 114 5.26 0.59 27.85
CA LYS A 114 5.34 0.35 29.29
C LYS A 114 6.70 0.70 29.89
N TYR A 115 7.70 0.95 29.04
CA TYR A 115 9.09 0.96 29.48
C TYR A 115 9.63 2.35 29.36
N HIS A 116 9.48 3.30 28.92
CA HIS A 116 10.25 4.53 28.69
C HIS A 116 9.35 5.77 28.68
N GLU A 117 8.86 6.07 29.85
CA GLU A 117 8.09 7.30 30.05
C GLU A 117 8.98 8.49 30.46
N GLU A 118 10.29 8.27 30.65
CA GLU A 118 11.19 9.27 31.20
C GLU A 118 11.23 10.53 30.36
N PHE A 119 11.46 10.42 29.07
CA PHE A 119 11.53 11.57 28.18
C PHE A 119 10.19 12.32 28.14
N VAL A 120 9.09 11.59 27.95
CA VAL A 120 7.74 12.17 27.88
C VAL A 120 7.32 12.75 29.22
N SER A 121 7.79 12.19 30.34
CA SER A 121 7.52 12.71 31.69
C SER A 121 8.26 14.02 31.94
N LEU A 122 9.47 14.17 31.38
CA LEU A 122 10.25 15.42 31.43
C LEU A 122 9.71 16.49 30.47
N HIS A 123 9.08 16.06 29.38
CA HIS A 123 8.55 16.90 28.32
C HIS A 123 7.08 16.63 28.03
N PRO A 124 6.18 16.87 28.99
CA PRO A 124 4.75 16.57 28.82
C PRO A 124 4.09 17.39 27.69
N GLU A 125 4.68 18.49 27.27
CA GLU A 125 4.21 19.37 26.20
C GLU A 125 4.26 18.73 24.80
N ILE A 126 5.07 17.67 24.62
CA ILE A 126 5.14 16.94 23.35
C ILE A 126 4.30 15.66 23.34
N ARG A 127 3.49 15.44 24.37
CA ARG A 127 2.59 14.28 24.39
C ARG A 127 1.53 14.42 23.29
N LEU A 128 1.26 13.32 22.63
CA LEU A 128 0.25 13.28 21.57
C LEU A 128 -1.15 13.53 22.16
N GLY A 129 -1.87 14.49 21.58
CA GLY A 129 -3.28 14.68 21.86
C GLY A 129 -4.12 13.83 20.90
N ASP A 130 -4.84 12.84 21.41
CA ASP A 130 -5.70 11.95 20.63
C ASP A 130 -7.16 12.04 21.08
N LYS A 131 -8.05 12.03 20.13
CA LYS A 131 -9.51 12.11 20.35
C LYS A 131 -10.06 10.98 21.22
N ARG A 132 -9.40 9.81 21.23
CA ARG A 132 -9.87 8.61 21.91
C ARG A 132 -9.30 8.42 23.31
N TYR A 133 -8.14 9.01 23.56
CA TYR A 133 -7.36 8.76 24.77
C TYR A 133 -7.03 10.03 25.55
N GLY A 134 -7.43 11.19 25.03
CA GLY A 134 -7.00 12.45 25.59
C GLY A 134 -5.52 12.71 25.32
N LEU A 135 -4.77 13.08 26.33
CA LEU A 135 -3.32 13.25 26.22
C LEU A 135 -2.62 11.90 26.44
N ASP A 136 -2.09 11.34 25.38
CA ASP A 136 -1.45 10.03 25.38
C ASP A 136 0.02 10.07 25.80
N ASN A 137 0.59 8.94 26.24
CA ASN A 137 2.02 8.79 26.54
C ASN A 137 2.91 8.65 25.29
N ALA A 138 2.37 8.99 24.16
CA ALA A 138 3.08 8.99 22.91
C ALA A 138 3.67 10.35 22.58
N VAL A 139 4.70 10.33 21.76
CA VAL A 139 5.36 11.55 21.29
C VAL A 139 4.68 12.07 20.03
N SER A 140 4.33 13.35 20.03
CA SER A 140 3.97 14.07 18.83
C SER A 140 5.22 14.49 18.07
N PHE A 141 5.53 13.80 16.98
CA PHE A 141 6.71 14.10 16.16
C PHE A 141 6.69 15.47 15.51
N LEU A 142 5.52 16.06 15.35
CA LEU A 142 5.35 17.37 14.73
C LEU A 142 5.26 18.51 15.75
N SER A 143 5.30 18.22 17.04
CA SER A 143 5.20 19.21 18.11
C SER A 143 6.55 19.87 18.42
N CYS A 144 6.53 20.77 19.39
CA CYS A 144 7.72 21.44 19.90
C CYS A 144 7.75 21.42 21.43
N LEU A 145 8.95 21.55 21.98
CA LEU A 145 9.17 21.76 23.41
C LEU A 145 8.66 23.15 23.84
N SER A 146 8.57 23.35 25.14
CA SER A 146 8.10 24.61 25.74
C SER A 146 8.96 25.84 25.39
N ASP A 147 10.21 25.62 25.02
CA ASP A 147 11.13 26.67 24.53
C ASP A 147 11.03 26.93 23.03
N GLY A 148 10.15 26.20 22.33
CA GLY A 148 9.95 26.29 20.88
C GLY A 148 10.85 25.38 20.05
N THR A 149 11.75 24.61 20.65
CA THR A 149 12.58 23.63 19.94
C THR A 149 11.71 22.56 19.33
N LEU A 150 11.80 22.34 18.01
CA LEU A 150 11.05 21.30 17.35
C LEU A 150 11.54 19.90 17.78
N PHE A 151 10.64 18.95 17.97
CA PHE A 151 11.01 17.59 18.36
C PHE A 151 11.96 16.95 17.34
N GLU A 152 11.78 17.21 16.05
CA GLU A 152 12.66 16.74 14.99
C GLU A 152 14.13 17.22 15.14
N ASP A 153 14.35 18.39 15.75
CA ASP A 153 15.70 18.94 15.97
C ASP A 153 16.45 18.24 17.12
N ILE A 154 15.72 17.48 17.94
CA ILE A 154 16.28 16.59 18.98
C ILE A 154 16.43 15.18 18.44
N PHE A 155 15.37 14.64 17.81
CA PHE A 155 15.32 13.26 17.40
C PHE A 155 16.32 12.92 16.29
N ILE A 156 16.37 13.74 15.22
CA ILE A 156 17.20 13.45 14.04
C ILE A 156 18.70 13.40 14.37
N PRO A 157 19.29 14.33 15.12
CA PRO A 157 20.69 14.23 15.51
C PRO A 157 21.02 12.97 16.34
N ASN A 158 20.13 12.56 17.24
CA ASN A 158 20.29 11.34 18.02
C ASN A 158 20.17 10.10 17.13
N LEU A 159 19.22 10.09 16.19
CA LEU A 159 19.07 9.02 15.21
C LEU A 159 20.34 8.85 14.37
N VAL A 160 20.92 9.95 13.87
CA VAL A 160 22.20 9.92 13.13
C VAL A 160 23.32 9.30 13.95
N LYS A 161 23.38 9.63 15.26
CA LYS A 161 24.36 9.05 16.16
C LYS A 161 24.14 7.54 16.32
N VAL A 162 22.91 7.10 16.56
CA VAL A 162 22.54 5.68 16.66
C VAL A 162 22.92 4.93 15.39
N VAL A 163 22.52 5.44 14.21
CA VAL A 163 22.81 4.79 12.92
C VAL A 163 24.31 4.63 12.71
N LYS A 164 25.11 5.66 12.97
CA LYS A 164 26.58 5.59 12.84
C LYS A 164 27.22 4.60 13.82
N ASP A 165 26.83 4.66 15.07
CA ASP A 165 27.51 3.94 16.16
C ASP A 165 27.22 2.43 16.08
N TYR A 166 26.01 2.03 15.67
CA TYR A 166 25.67 0.62 15.41
C TYR A 166 26.15 0.16 14.02
N GLY A 167 26.30 1.08 13.05
CA GLY A 167 26.66 0.77 11.67
C GLY A 167 25.48 0.35 10.81
N PHE A 168 24.28 0.87 11.09
CA PHE A 168 23.11 0.63 10.25
C PHE A 168 23.27 1.31 8.88
N ASP A 169 22.67 0.72 7.83
CA ASP A 169 22.65 1.26 6.47
C ASP A 169 21.50 2.24 6.22
N GLY A 170 20.57 2.32 7.13
CA GLY A 170 19.42 3.21 6.99
C GLY A 170 18.46 3.21 8.18
N TRP A 171 17.47 4.05 8.05
CA TRP A 171 16.37 4.18 8.99
C TRP A 171 15.04 3.79 8.35
N HIS A 172 14.32 2.88 9.00
CA HIS A 172 12.95 2.56 8.72
C HIS A 172 12.05 3.30 9.71
N GLY A 173 11.45 4.42 9.27
CA GLY A 173 10.42 5.12 10.02
C GLY A 173 9.12 4.32 9.96
N ALA A 174 9.04 3.33 10.84
CA ALA A 174 7.96 2.37 10.85
C ALA A 174 6.65 3.00 11.30
N ASP A 175 5.54 2.54 10.74
CA ASP A 175 4.15 2.95 10.97
C ASP A 175 3.89 4.46 10.87
N GLY A 176 4.85 5.24 10.43
CA GLY A 176 4.78 6.64 10.64
C GLY A 176 5.20 7.56 9.53
N THR A 177 4.31 7.84 8.63
CA THR A 177 4.43 9.01 7.75
C THR A 177 3.34 10.04 7.98
N GLY A 178 2.49 9.80 8.95
CA GLY A 178 1.35 10.64 9.24
C GLY A 178 1.04 10.70 10.73
N PRO A 179 0.07 11.51 11.18
CA PRO A 179 -0.42 11.43 12.53
C PRO A 179 -0.96 10.03 12.80
N GLY A 180 -0.78 9.54 14.00
CA GLY A 180 -1.00 8.15 14.41
C GLY A 180 -2.25 7.47 13.94
N TRP A 181 -3.29 8.24 13.59
CA TRP A 181 -4.53 7.69 13.10
C TRP A 181 -4.98 8.40 11.82
N ASN A 182 -5.45 9.60 11.91
CA ASN A 182 -5.76 10.51 10.84
C ASN A 182 -6.04 11.90 11.43
N LEU A 183 -6.21 12.89 10.58
CA LEU A 183 -6.43 14.28 10.96
C LEU A 183 -7.67 14.53 11.83
N THR A 184 -8.58 13.55 11.91
CA THR A 184 -9.79 13.64 12.74
C THR A 184 -9.60 13.03 14.14
N HIS A 185 -8.48 12.35 14.40
CA HIS A 185 -8.17 11.70 15.66
C HIS A 185 -6.98 12.32 16.39
N SER A 186 -5.97 12.77 15.66
CA SER A 186 -4.74 13.36 16.19
C SER A 186 -4.05 14.25 15.12
N ASP A 187 -3.14 15.17 15.42
CA ASP A 187 -2.64 15.48 16.75
C ASP A 187 -3.35 16.74 17.29
N SER A 188 -3.88 16.68 18.50
CA SER A 188 -4.50 17.81 19.16
C SER A 188 -3.73 18.28 20.40
N SER A 189 -2.41 18.00 20.46
CA SER A 189 -1.53 18.53 21.49
C SER A 189 -1.50 20.06 21.46
N ASP A 190 -1.26 20.67 22.62
CA ASP A 190 -1.26 22.13 22.71
C ASP A 190 -0.17 22.77 21.86
N GLY A 191 1.03 22.18 21.82
CA GLY A 191 2.13 22.66 21.00
C GLY A 191 1.82 22.62 19.49
N PHE A 192 1.22 21.54 19.01
CA PHE A 192 0.89 21.41 17.60
C PHE A 192 -0.25 22.34 17.18
N VAL A 193 -1.31 22.43 18.00
CA VAL A 193 -2.45 23.33 17.73
C VAL A 193 -2.04 24.81 17.85
N PHE A 194 -1.14 25.15 18.77
CA PHE A 194 -0.60 26.51 18.86
C PHE A 194 0.16 26.91 17.59
N ARG A 195 1.00 26.03 17.05
CA ARG A 195 1.70 26.25 15.79
C ARG A 195 0.74 26.37 14.60
N PHE A 196 -0.33 25.56 14.59
CA PHE A 196 -1.38 25.69 13.58
C PHE A 196 -2.08 27.05 13.67
N ALA A 197 -2.36 27.53 14.87
CA ALA A 197 -2.97 28.85 15.05
C ALA A 197 -2.04 29.99 14.55
N GLU A 198 -0.72 29.84 14.74
CA GLU A 198 0.24 30.79 14.16
C GLU A 198 0.22 30.77 12.62
N TYR A 199 0.19 29.58 12.04
CA TYR A 199 0.05 29.40 10.59
C TYR A 199 -1.24 29.99 10.03
N LEU A 200 -2.34 29.76 10.71
CA LEU A 200 -3.67 30.23 10.29
C LEU A 200 -3.88 31.76 10.49
N GLY A 201 -3.18 32.34 11.44
CA GLY A 201 -3.48 33.64 12.06
C GLY A 201 -4.22 33.43 13.37
N LYS A 202 -3.57 33.77 14.50
CA LYS A 202 -4.03 33.41 15.86
C LYS A 202 -5.48 33.80 16.18
N GLU A 203 -5.92 34.91 15.59
CA GLU A 203 -7.29 35.44 15.78
C GLU A 203 -8.39 34.58 15.13
N LYS A 204 -8.05 33.70 14.21
CA LYS A 204 -9.01 32.87 13.51
C LYS A 204 -9.43 31.64 14.33
N LEU A 205 -8.54 31.13 15.20
CA LEU A 205 -8.86 30.03 16.09
C LEU A 205 -9.33 30.56 17.45
N PRO A 206 -10.54 30.19 17.93
CA PRO A 206 -11.05 30.64 19.22
C PRO A 206 -10.09 30.32 20.35
N ALA A 207 -9.91 31.28 21.28
CA ALA A 207 -8.94 31.16 22.40
C ALA A 207 -9.13 29.89 23.25
N LYS A 208 -10.37 29.40 23.40
CA LYS A 208 -10.67 28.16 24.12
C LYS A 208 -10.04 26.91 23.49
N TYR A 209 -9.57 26.97 22.24
CA TYR A 209 -8.90 25.88 21.52
C TYR A 209 -7.38 26.05 21.46
N LEU A 210 -6.83 27.19 21.85
CA LEU A 210 -5.39 27.44 21.85
C LEU A 210 -4.68 26.76 23.03
N GLN A 211 -5.30 26.85 24.20
CA GLN A 211 -4.81 26.20 25.43
C GLN A 211 -5.96 25.50 26.09
N LYS A 212 -5.76 24.23 26.42
CA LYS A 212 -6.72 23.45 27.20
C LYS A 212 -6.14 23.15 28.57
N ALA A 213 -6.83 23.56 29.63
CA ALA A 213 -6.55 23.10 30.99
C ALA A 213 -7.00 21.65 31.20
N ASP A 214 -7.98 21.21 30.41
CA ASP A 214 -8.51 19.85 30.39
C ASP A 214 -8.01 19.13 29.13
N HIS A 215 -7.36 17.99 29.32
CA HIS A 215 -6.85 17.11 28.28
C HIS A 215 -7.62 15.80 28.19
N SER A 216 -8.87 15.79 28.62
CA SER A 216 -9.78 14.65 28.47
C SER A 216 -10.07 14.32 27.00
N GLU A 217 -10.62 13.14 26.78
CA GLU A 217 -11.08 12.70 25.45
C GLU A 217 -12.09 13.69 24.87
N GLU A 218 -13.03 14.18 25.68
CA GLU A 218 -14.03 15.14 25.26
C GLU A 218 -13.42 16.46 24.81
N ALA A 219 -12.44 16.97 25.56
CA ALA A 219 -11.77 18.23 25.26
C ALA A 219 -10.93 18.12 23.96
N MET A 220 -10.21 17.02 23.78
CA MET A 220 -9.44 16.75 22.56
C MET A 220 -10.37 16.55 21.35
N SER A 221 -11.46 15.82 21.53
CA SER A 221 -12.47 15.60 20.50
C SER A 221 -13.12 16.91 20.06
N GLU A 222 -13.54 17.77 21.00
CA GLU A 222 -14.15 19.07 20.67
C GLU A 222 -13.20 19.97 19.84
N ARG A 223 -11.90 19.97 20.22
CA ARG A 223 -10.85 20.73 19.51
C ARG A 223 -10.69 20.27 18.08
N LEU A 224 -10.48 18.98 17.86
CA LEU A 224 -10.29 18.40 16.54
C LEU A 224 -11.54 18.50 15.66
N ASP A 225 -12.71 18.24 16.23
CA ASP A 225 -13.97 18.37 15.50
C ASP A 225 -14.20 19.81 15.02
N TYR A 226 -13.83 20.81 15.83
CA TYR A 226 -13.90 22.20 15.45
C TYR A 226 -12.92 22.53 14.31
N ILE A 227 -11.66 22.11 14.43
CA ILE A 227 -10.65 22.34 13.40
C ILE A 227 -11.05 21.65 12.10
N TRP A 228 -11.42 20.37 12.16
CA TRP A 228 -11.82 19.59 10.99
C TRP A 228 -13.00 20.21 10.24
N ARG A 229 -14.02 20.65 10.96
CA ARG A 229 -15.23 21.22 10.34
C ARG A 229 -15.02 22.61 9.73
N ASN A 230 -14.09 23.41 10.28
CA ASN A 230 -13.94 24.81 9.88
C ASN A 230 -12.65 25.09 9.09
N PHE A 231 -11.62 24.29 9.26
CA PHE A 231 -10.26 24.54 8.74
C PHE A 231 -9.60 23.29 8.17
N ARG A 232 -10.36 22.33 7.66
CA ARG A 232 -9.81 21.04 7.19
C ARG A 232 -8.67 21.22 6.18
N ASN A 233 -8.86 22.06 5.19
CA ASN A 233 -7.88 22.25 4.13
C ASN A 233 -6.58 22.86 4.66
N GLU A 234 -6.70 23.89 5.51
CA GLU A 234 -5.57 24.53 6.16
C GLU A 234 -4.87 23.58 7.14
N TRP A 235 -5.65 22.77 7.88
CA TRP A 235 -5.13 21.76 8.79
C TRP A 235 -4.35 20.67 8.07
N ALA A 236 -4.90 20.14 6.97
CA ALA A 236 -4.24 19.16 6.14
C ALA A 236 -2.96 19.72 5.51
N LYS A 237 -3.01 20.93 4.96
CA LYS A 237 -1.83 21.58 4.37
C LYS A 237 -0.73 21.86 5.40
N PHE A 238 -1.09 22.40 6.56
CA PHE A 238 -0.15 22.65 7.65
C PHE A 238 0.52 21.36 8.13
N THR A 239 -0.27 20.30 8.29
CA THR A 239 0.25 18.98 8.69
C THR A 239 1.20 18.41 7.63
N SER A 240 0.83 18.52 6.35
CA SER A 240 1.69 18.11 5.24
C SER A 240 3.02 18.86 5.24
N ASP A 241 2.99 20.19 5.38
CA ASP A 241 4.20 21.01 5.42
C ASP A 241 5.12 20.63 6.60
N CYS A 242 4.52 20.26 7.74
CA CYS A 242 5.28 19.79 8.90
C CYS A 242 5.96 18.43 8.63
N TRP A 243 5.25 17.49 8.00
CA TRP A 243 5.82 16.19 7.63
C TRP A 243 6.91 16.31 6.58
N VAL A 244 6.69 17.12 5.53
CA VAL A 244 7.69 17.37 4.47
C VAL A 244 8.96 17.97 5.06
N ARG A 245 8.84 18.90 6.01
CA ARG A 245 9.97 19.47 6.72
C ARG A 245 10.73 18.43 7.54
N LEU A 246 10.02 17.63 8.35
CA LEU A 246 10.62 16.59 9.19
C LEU A 246 11.36 15.56 8.33
N TRP A 247 10.67 14.99 7.34
CA TRP A 247 11.25 13.99 6.47
C TRP A 247 12.39 14.57 5.62
N GLY A 248 12.27 15.81 5.14
CA GLY A 248 13.35 16.48 4.40
C GLY A 248 14.63 16.63 5.22
N LYS A 249 14.50 16.99 6.51
CA LYS A 249 15.66 17.03 7.44
C LYS A 249 16.23 15.62 7.67
N ALA A 250 15.38 14.63 7.87
CA ALA A 250 15.81 13.26 8.12
C ALA A 250 16.52 12.65 6.91
N VAL A 251 15.94 12.76 5.72
CA VAL A 251 16.55 12.31 4.46
C VAL A 251 17.90 12.95 4.25
N LYS A 252 17.96 14.27 4.37
CA LYS A 252 19.26 14.96 4.25
C LYS A 252 20.28 14.45 5.26
N ALA A 253 19.91 14.29 6.51
CA ALA A 253 20.83 13.86 7.57
C ALA A 253 21.31 12.42 7.36
N MET A 254 20.44 11.51 6.86
CA MET A 254 20.80 10.14 6.52
C MET A 254 21.68 10.09 5.27
N HIS A 255 21.32 10.78 4.19
CA HIS A 255 22.12 10.83 2.98
C HIS A 255 23.51 11.46 3.20
N ASP A 256 23.63 12.46 4.07
CA ASP A 256 24.93 13.05 4.46
C ASP A 256 25.89 12.00 5.10
N ILE A 257 25.37 10.88 5.57
CA ILE A 257 26.15 9.76 6.11
C ILE A 257 26.10 8.50 5.25
N ASN A 258 25.62 8.60 4.01
CA ASN A 258 25.40 7.50 3.05
C ASN A 258 24.44 6.41 3.53
N CYS A 259 23.40 6.77 4.26
CA CYS A 259 22.32 5.88 4.72
C CYS A 259 21.02 6.20 4.01
N GLU A 260 20.18 5.19 3.81
CA GLU A 260 18.89 5.29 3.12
C GLU A 260 17.72 5.47 4.10
N VAL A 261 16.58 5.93 3.60
CA VAL A 261 15.35 6.16 4.38
C VAL A 261 14.20 5.36 3.79
N MET A 262 13.52 4.60 4.65
CA MET A 262 12.35 3.79 4.32
C MET A 262 11.17 4.25 5.17
N ILE A 263 9.98 4.36 4.55
CA ILE A 263 8.75 4.76 5.24
C ILE A 263 7.61 3.79 4.95
N ASN A 264 6.68 3.65 5.89
CA ASN A 264 5.44 2.92 5.66
C ASN A 264 4.33 3.84 5.13
N SER A 265 3.36 3.23 4.44
CA SER A 265 2.04 3.83 4.18
C SER A 265 0.98 3.18 5.08
N PRO A 266 0.99 3.40 6.40
CA PRO A 266 0.30 2.53 7.35
C PRO A 266 -1.21 2.51 7.15
N PHE A 267 -1.82 3.65 6.98
CA PHE A 267 -3.27 3.77 6.90
C PHE A 267 -3.75 4.52 5.66
N ALA A 268 -2.84 5.20 4.98
CA ALA A 268 -3.11 5.89 3.73
C ALA A 268 -2.89 4.92 2.57
N LYS A 269 -3.96 4.49 1.92
CA LYS A 269 -3.94 3.47 0.86
C LYS A 269 -3.77 4.04 -0.54
N SER A 270 -3.96 5.34 -0.71
CA SER A 270 -3.80 6.04 -1.97
C SER A 270 -3.32 7.47 -1.76
N ILE A 271 -2.92 8.12 -2.85
CA ILE A 271 -2.55 9.54 -2.82
C ILE A 271 -3.71 10.39 -2.30
N PHE A 272 -4.94 10.12 -2.77
CA PHE A 272 -6.11 10.86 -2.31
C PHE A 272 -6.35 10.71 -0.81
N GLU A 273 -6.32 9.46 -0.29
CA GLU A 273 -6.54 9.20 1.13
C GLU A 273 -5.47 9.84 1.99
N SER A 274 -4.21 9.78 1.55
CA SER A 274 -3.10 10.40 2.29
C SER A 274 -3.26 11.91 2.39
N ILE A 275 -3.66 12.58 1.33
CA ILE A 275 -3.91 14.03 1.33
C ILE A 275 -5.13 14.37 2.19
N PHE A 276 -6.27 13.69 1.94
CA PHE A 276 -7.53 14.09 2.54
C PHE A 276 -7.63 13.77 4.03
N TYR A 277 -7.24 12.55 4.43
CA TYR A 277 -7.44 12.06 5.79
C TYR A 277 -6.22 12.12 6.68
N PHE A 278 -5.02 12.11 6.09
CA PHE A 278 -3.78 12.03 6.87
C PHE A 278 -2.93 13.31 6.79
N GLY A 279 -3.31 14.26 5.95
CA GLY A 279 -2.55 15.49 5.78
C GLY A 279 -1.10 15.19 5.34
N LEU A 280 -0.95 14.27 4.37
CA LEU A 280 0.33 13.87 3.86
C LEU A 280 0.25 13.72 2.34
N ASP A 281 1.10 14.44 1.63
CA ASP A 281 1.21 14.30 0.18
C ASP A 281 2.47 13.50 -0.18
N TYR A 282 2.28 12.27 -0.63
CA TYR A 282 3.40 11.42 -1.04
C TYR A 282 4.16 11.98 -2.26
N ARG A 283 3.54 12.85 -3.07
CA ARG A 283 4.22 13.54 -4.17
C ARG A 283 5.35 14.43 -3.63
N ASP A 284 5.07 15.17 -2.57
CA ASP A 284 6.04 16.00 -1.89
C ASP A 284 7.16 15.15 -1.24
N LEU A 285 6.81 14.01 -0.63
CA LEU A 285 7.77 13.07 -0.07
C LEU A 285 8.66 12.41 -1.13
N ASN A 286 8.12 12.11 -2.31
CA ASN A 286 8.90 11.63 -3.45
C ASN A 286 9.95 12.66 -3.90
N ASP A 287 9.65 13.95 -3.80
CA ASP A 287 10.54 15.02 -4.23
C ASP A 287 11.66 15.33 -3.25
N ILE A 288 11.48 15.07 -1.96
CA ILE A 288 12.54 15.23 -0.96
C ILE A 288 13.55 14.08 -0.93
N GLY A 289 13.30 13.00 -1.67
CA GLY A 289 14.29 11.94 -1.89
C GLY A 289 14.23 10.77 -0.90
N ILE A 290 13.05 10.43 -0.37
CA ILE A 290 12.86 9.17 0.36
C ILE A 290 13.14 8.00 -0.58
N ASP A 291 13.90 7.00 -0.11
CA ASP A 291 14.38 5.90 -0.94
C ASP A 291 13.33 4.79 -1.13
N TYR A 292 12.59 4.44 -0.06
CA TYR A 292 11.65 3.32 -0.06
C TYR A 292 10.29 3.71 0.51
N LEU A 293 9.24 3.31 -0.19
CA LEU A 293 7.87 3.31 0.32
C LEU A 293 7.41 1.87 0.52
N LEU A 294 7.13 1.49 1.76
CA LEU A 294 6.45 0.24 2.08
C LEU A 294 4.95 0.44 1.93
N THR A 295 4.34 -0.25 0.97
CA THR A 295 2.88 -0.28 0.85
C THR A 295 2.33 -1.37 1.75
N GLU A 296 1.74 -0.95 2.86
CA GLU A 296 1.27 -1.88 3.88
C GLU A 296 0.00 -2.60 3.45
N SER A 297 0.19 -3.81 2.94
CA SER A 297 -0.89 -4.68 2.47
C SER A 297 -1.21 -5.82 3.46
N VAL A 298 -0.75 -5.72 4.69
CA VAL A 298 -0.97 -6.72 5.77
C VAL A 298 -2.41 -7.17 5.87
N THR A 299 -3.34 -6.26 5.70
CA THR A 299 -4.76 -6.52 5.85
C THR A 299 -5.39 -7.31 4.69
N THR A 300 -4.70 -7.58 3.61
CA THR A 300 -5.26 -8.42 2.52
C THR A 300 -5.35 -9.87 2.94
N SER A 301 -4.30 -10.41 3.56
CA SER A 301 -4.22 -11.81 3.98
C SER A 301 -4.62 -12.05 5.44
N CYS A 302 -4.43 -11.07 6.32
CA CYS A 302 -4.59 -11.25 7.77
C CYS A 302 -5.88 -10.71 8.35
N SER A 303 -6.48 -9.66 7.77
CA SER A 303 -7.68 -9.08 8.35
C SER A 303 -8.95 -9.68 7.80
N LEU A 304 -9.99 -9.57 8.62
CA LEU A 304 -11.34 -9.89 8.21
C LEU A 304 -11.79 -8.97 7.06
N ASN A 305 -12.57 -9.53 6.13
CA ASN A 305 -13.24 -8.73 5.14
C ASN A 305 -14.24 -7.80 5.80
N TYR A 306 -14.08 -6.51 5.58
CA TYR A 306 -15.09 -5.54 5.96
C TYR A 306 -16.04 -5.34 4.78
N GLY A 307 -17.22 -5.96 4.86
CA GLY A 307 -18.18 -5.96 3.78
C GLY A 307 -18.04 -7.17 2.84
N ASN A 308 -18.64 -7.08 1.66
CA ASN A 308 -18.77 -8.19 0.71
C ASN A 308 -17.77 -8.14 -0.45
N TYR A 309 -16.63 -7.48 -0.29
CA TYR A 309 -15.64 -7.33 -1.35
C TYR A 309 -14.23 -7.75 -0.92
N GLU A 310 -13.42 -8.10 -1.89
CA GLU A 310 -12.05 -8.55 -1.72
C GLU A 310 -11.09 -7.36 -1.71
N ARG A 311 -10.37 -7.19 -0.63
CA ARG A 311 -9.43 -6.07 -0.47
C ARG A 311 -8.21 -6.14 -1.37
N VAL A 312 -7.87 -7.33 -1.84
CA VAL A 312 -6.74 -7.51 -2.77
C VAL A 312 -6.88 -6.64 -4.02
N PHE A 313 -8.08 -6.43 -4.53
CA PHE A 313 -8.29 -5.56 -5.70
C PHE A 313 -7.98 -4.10 -5.41
N ASP A 314 -8.41 -3.60 -4.25
CA ASP A 314 -8.13 -2.23 -3.84
C ASP A 314 -6.63 -2.01 -3.64
N PHE A 315 -5.94 -2.93 -2.94
CA PHE A 315 -4.50 -2.85 -2.73
C PHE A 315 -3.69 -2.96 -4.02
N SER A 316 -4.06 -3.87 -4.89
CA SER A 316 -3.42 -4.05 -6.19
C SER A 316 -3.50 -2.77 -7.03
N ALA A 317 -4.71 -2.20 -7.18
CA ALA A 317 -4.89 -0.96 -7.92
C ALA A 317 -4.14 0.22 -7.26
N MET A 318 -4.16 0.33 -5.94
CA MET A 318 -3.44 1.36 -5.19
C MET A 318 -1.92 1.26 -5.40
N ILE A 319 -1.34 0.05 -5.43
CA ILE A 319 0.10 -0.15 -5.69
C ILE A 319 0.47 0.34 -7.10
N ALA A 320 -0.38 0.06 -8.10
CA ALA A 320 -0.18 0.59 -9.44
C ALA A 320 -0.25 2.13 -9.48
N GLU A 321 -1.24 2.73 -8.78
CA GLU A 321 -1.36 4.19 -8.63
C GLU A 321 -0.11 4.80 -7.97
N MET A 322 0.32 4.25 -6.83
CA MET A 322 1.49 4.72 -6.11
C MET A 322 2.74 4.69 -7.01
N ARG A 323 2.99 3.58 -7.70
CA ARG A 323 4.12 3.48 -8.62
C ARG A 323 4.10 4.53 -9.72
N ALA A 324 2.94 4.79 -10.31
CA ALA A 324 2.81 5.77 -11.38
C ALA A 324 3.11 7.21 -10.91
N ILE A 325 2.75 7.54 -9.68
CA ILE A 325 2.87 8.88 -9.11
C ILE A 325 4.23 9.10 -8.41
N LEU A 326 4.88 8.03 -7.97
CA LEU A 326 6.12 8.09 -7.16
C LEU A 326 7.32 7.46 -7.89
N PRO A 327 7.78 8.04 -9.00
CA PRO A 327 8.81 7.41 -9.85
C PRO A 327 10.19 7.34 -9.20
N LYS A 328 10.49 8.14 -8.16
CA LYS A 328 11.80 8.20 -7.51
C LYS A 328 11.93 7.22 -6.34
N MET A 329 10.82 6.88 -5.67
CA MET A 329 10.82 5.92 -4.58
C MET A 329 10.77 4.49 -5.10
N LYS A 330 11.45 3.57 -4.42
CA LYS A 330 11.21 2.15 -4.60
C LYS A 330 9.93 1.77 -3.85
N VAL A 331 9.02 1.10 -4.55
CA VAL A 331 7.75 0.61 -3.97
C VAL A 331 7.93 -0.83 -3.53
N ILE A 332 7.87 -1.07 -2.23
CA ILE A 332 8.01 -2.39 -1.62
C ILE A 332 6.66 -2.80 -1.03
N VAL A 333 6.14 -3.93 -1.48
CA VAL A 333 4.88 -4.48 -0.95
C VAL A 333 5.14 -5.17 0.39
N MET A 334 4.35 -4.86 1.41
CA MET A 334 4.52 -5.44 2.75
C MET A 334 3.33 -6.34 3.11
N PRO A 335 3.38 -7.65 2.79
CA PRO A 335 2.41 -8.62 3.27
C PRO A 335 2.67 -8.96 4.74
N GLY A 336 1.60 -9.07 5.53
CA GLY A 336 1.65 -9.65 6.86
C GLY A 336 1.67 -11.17 6.77
N VAL A 337 2.69 -11.80 7.28
CA VAL A 337 2.84 -13.26 7.26
C VAL A 337 2.58 -13.88 8.63
N LYS A 338 3.15 -13.31 9.67
CA LYS A 338 3.01 -13.78 11.04
C LYS A 338 3.35 -12.68 12.03
N ASP A 339 2.57 -12.53 13.09
CA ASP A 339 2.84 -11.60 14.18
C ASP A 339 2.24 -12.11 15.48
N VAL A 340 3.09 -12.36 16.47
CA VAL A 340 2.69 -12.87 17.78
C VAL A 340 1.91 -11.82 18.59
N VAL A 341 2.30 -10.56 18.48
CA VAL A 341 1.68 -9.45 19.23
C VAL A 341 0.30 -9.11 18.67
N GLU A 342 0.17 -9.11 17.35
CA GLU A 342 -1.12 -8.87 16.66
C GLU A 342 -1.95 -10.15 16.52
N SER A 343 -1.43 -11.28 16.99
CA SER A 343 -2.14 -12.56 17.06
C SER A 343 -2.64 -13.08 15.73
N TYR A 344 -1.84 -12.98 14.67
CA TYR A 344 -2.15 -13.61 13.39
C TYR A 344 -1.00 -14.49 12.87
N ASP A 345 -1.37 -15.50 12.10
CA ASP A 345 -0.45 -16.42 11.39
C ASP A 345 -1.08 -16.80 10.04
N ALA A 346 -0.75 -16.03 9.02
CA ALA A 346 -1.26 -16.27 7.67
C ALA A 346 -0.61 -17.48 7.01
N LEU A 347 0.62 -17.83 7.42
CA LEU A 347 1.33 -19.01 6.89
C LEU A 347 0.60 -20.31 7.23
N ARG A 348 0.04 -20.41 8.43
CA ARG A 348 -0.71 -21.62 8.87
C ARG A 348 -2.19 -21.54 8.59
N HIS A 349 -2.78 -20.37 8.76
CA HIS A 349 -4.24 -20.24 8.76
C HIS A 349 -4.81 -19.82 7.41
N ALA A 350 -4.02 -19.20 6.54
CA ALA A 350 -4.48 -18.71 5.25
C ALA A 350 -3.40 -18.79 4.14
N PRO A 351 -2.64 -19.92 4.01
CA PRO A 351 -1.49 -19.99 3.10
C PRO A 351 -1.87 -19.72 1.65
N CYS A 352 -2.95 -20.30 1.16
CA CYS A 352 -3.42 -20.12 -0.23
C CYS A 352 -3.79 -18.65 -0.51
N ARG A 353 -4.40 -17.99 0.46
CA ARG A 353 -4.75 -16.57 0.35
C ARG A 353 -3.49 -15.70 0.36
N LEU A 354 -2.52 -16.02 1.22
CA LEU A 354 -1.24 -15.32 1.27
C LEU A 354 -0.51 -15.39 -0.07
N GLU A 355 -0.42 -16.58 -0.68
CA GLU A 355 0.15 -16.81 -2.01
C GLU A 355 -0.51 -15.91 -3.07
N ARG A 356 -1.84 -15.96 -3.14
CA ARG A 356 -2.65 -15.19 -4.09
C ARG A 356 -2.43 -13.69 -3.93
N ASP A 357 -2.52 -13.21 -2.69
CA ASP A 357 -2.51 -11.79 -2.40
C ASP A 357 -1.11 -11.18 -2.61
N ILE A 358 -0.04 -11.89 -2.23
CA ILE A 358 1.33 -11.47 -2.57
C ILE A 358 1.50 -11.39 -4.08
N PHE A 359 1.12 -12.45 -4.80
CA PHE A 359 1.25 -12.46 -6.26
C PHE A 359 0.50 -11.31 -6.92
N ALA A 360 -0.77 -11.11 -6.56
CA ALA A 360 -1.61 -10.07 -7.14
C ALA A 360 -1.05 -8.66 -6.87
N ASN A 361 -0.59 -8.43 -5.65
CA ASN A 361 -0.07 -7.12 -5.24
C ASN A 361 1.28 -6.78 -5.93
N VAL A 362 2.22 -7.73 -6.01
CA VAL A 362 3.55 -7.45 -6.60
C VAL A 362 3.53 -7.43 -8.13
N ASN A 363 2.55 -8.07 -8.77
CA ASN A 363 2.47 -8.16 -10.24
C ASN A 363 1.56 -7.11 -10.89
N GLN A 364 1.23 -6.05 -10.19
CA GLN A 364 0.74 -4.85 -10.86
C GLN A 364 1.85 -4.26 -11.73
N SER A 365 1.47 -3.59 -12.83
CA SER A 365 2.43 -3.14 -13.83
C SER A 365 2.26 -1.67 -14.17
N ILE A 366 3.33 -1.05 -14.63
CA ILE A 366 3.33 0.28 -15.24
C ILE A 366 3.91 0.19 -16.65
N PHE A 367 3.25 0.83 -17.63
CA PHE A 367 3.77 1.02 -18.98
C PHE A 367 4.56 2.32 -19.04
N ASP A 368 5.86 2.24 -19.34
CA ASP A 368 6.80 3.37 -19.37
C ASP A 368 6.90 4.06 -20.73
N GLY A 369 6.12 3.57 -21.70
CA GLY A 369 6.14 4.04 -23.10
C GLY A 369 6.97 3.15 -24.03
N SER A 370 7.67 2.16 -23.52
CA SER A 370 8.36 1.12 -24.28
C SER A 370 7.83 -0.28 -23.95
N ARG A 371 7.64 -0.58 -22.67
CA ARG A 371 7.15 -1.86 -22.16
C ARG A 371 6.42 -1.71 -20.84
N ALA A 372 5.69 -2.73 -20.46
CA ALA A 372 5.23 -2.86 -19.10
C ALA A 372 6.31 -3.48 -18.21
N HIS A 373 6.38 -3.04 -16.96
CA HIS A 373 7.21 -3.64 -15.92
C HIS A 373 6.48 -3.59 -14.58
N ARG A 374 6.93 -4.39 -13.63
CA ARG A 374 6.27 -4.45 -12.31
C ARG A 374 6.24 -3.09 -11.62
N ALA A 375 5.12 -2.79 -10.99
CA ALA A 375 4.96 -1.62 -10.15
C ALA A 375 5.76 -1.75 -8.84
N ALA A 376 5.84 -2.96 -8.29
CA ALA A 376 6.62 -3.25 -7.09
C ALA A 376 8.09 -3.55 -7.42
N ASP A 377 9.01 -2.90 -6.72
CA ASP A 377 10.45 -3.19 -6.79
C ASP A 377 10.83 -4.40 -5.92
N GLY A 378 9.95 -4.83 -5.02
CA GLY A 378 10.17 -5.97 -4.14
C GLY A 378 9.05 -6.16 -3.12
N HIS A 379 9.35 -6.96 -2.11
CA HIS A 379 8.46 -7.19 -0.98
C HIS A 379 9.22 -7.25 0.34
N LEU A 380 8.51 -6.94 1.43
CA LEU A 380 9.02 -7.04 2.80
C LEU A 380 8.15 -7.99 3.60
N ILE A 381 8.75 -9.02 4.18
CA ILE A 381 8.08 -10.02 5.01
C ILE A 381 7.90 -9.46 6.43
N CYS A 382 6.66 -9.37 6.89
CA CYS A 382 6.28 -8.85 8.20
C CYS A 382 5.50 -9.90 9.02
N LEU A 383 6.05 -10.43 10.10
CA LEU A 383 7.40 -10.36 10.64
C LEU A 383 8.19 -11.62 10.27
N GLY A 384 9.53 -11.53 10.32
CA GLY A 384 10.44 -12.61 9.92
C GLY A 384 10.98 -13.44 11.07
N ASP A 385 10.38 -13.40 12.24
CA ASP A 385 10.76 -14.21 13.39
C ASP A 385 9.69 -15.27 13.72
N GLY A 386 10.11 -16.35 14.37
CA GLY A 386 9.22 -17.47 14.70
C GLY A 386 8.70 -18.25 13.49
N ILE A 387 9.39 -18.21 12.36
CA ILE A 387 9.06 -18.91 11.11
C ILE A 387 9.86 -20.19 11.02
N SER A 388 9.19 -21.33 10.79
CA SER A 388 9.84 -22.64 10.63
C SER A 388 10.55 -22.77 9.28
N PRO A 389 11.49 -23.74 9.12
CA PRO A 389 12.12 -23.98 7.83
C PRO A 389 11.15 -24.31 6.70
N GLU A 390 10.07 -25.01 6.98
CA GLU A 390 9.02 -25.35 6.01
C GLU A 390 8.23 -24.12 5.58
N GLU A 391 7.90 -23.24 6.53
CA GLU A 391 7.23 -21.97 6.26
C GLU A 391 8.13 -21.02 5.44
N TRP A 392 9.44 -20.98 5.74
CA TRP A 392 10.43 -20.25 4.93
C TRP A 392 10.55 -20.79 3.52
N HIS A 393 10.55 -22.12 3.36
CA HIS A 393 10.55 -22.75 2.05
C HIS A 393 9.32 -22.33 1.23
N HIS A 394 8.14 -22.32 1.86
CA HIS A 394 6.91 -21.87 1.23
C HIS A 394 6.97 -20.38 0.79
N LEU A 395 7.50 -19.50 1.64
CA LEU A 395 7.73 -18.10 1.27
C LEU A 395 8.71 -17.93 0.10
N SER A 396 9.73 -18.79 0.03
CA SER A 396 10.67 -18.82 -1.10
C SER A 396 9.98 -19.24 -2.39
N GLU A 397 9.09 -20.23 -2.35
CA GLU A 397 8.29 -20.65 -3.52
C GLU A 397 7.35 -19.53 -3.98
N ILE A 398 6.68 -18.81 -3.05
CA ILE A 398 5.85 -17.65 -3.36
C ILE A 398 6.67 -16.56 -4.07
N LYS A 399 7.86 -16.28 -3.54
CA LYS A 399 8.80 -15.32 -4.15
C LYS A 399 9.18 -15.72 -5.57
N GLU A 400 9.59 -16.99 -5.76
CA GLU A 400 9.95 -17.48 -7.09
C GLU A 400 8.78 -17.42 -8.07
N MET A 401 7.58 -17.80 -7.65
CA MET A 401 6.38 -17.68 -8.45
C MET A 401 6.09 -16.23 -8.83
N SER A 402 6.20 -15.31 -7.87
CA SER A 402 5.81 -13.92 -8.06
C SER A 402 6.81 -13.11 -8.89
N PHE A 403 8.12 -13.43 -8.81
CA PHE A 403 9.18 -12.68 -9.49
C PHE A 403 9.93 -13.51 -10.55
N GLY A 404 9.50 -14.74 -10.82
CA GLY A 404 10.20 -15.69 -11.69
C GLY A 404 10.12 -15.41 -13.20
N PHE A 405 9.34 -14.41 -13.64
CA PHE A 405 9.19 -14.03 -15.05
C PHE A 405 9.27 -12.51 -15.21
N ASP A 406 9.64 -12.06 -16.41
CA ASP A 406 9.61 -10.64 -16.79
C ASP A 406 8.27 -10.30 -17.44
N THR A 407 7.94 -8.99 -17.48
CA THR A 407 6.70 -8.49 -18.07
C THR A 407 7.01 -7.44 -19.13
N GLU A 408 6.58 -7.67 -20.36
CA GLU A 408 6.64 -6.70 -21.47
C GLU A 408 5.27 -6.07 -21.76
N LYS A 409 4.20 -6.83 -21.48
CA LYS A 409 2.82 -6.38 -21.59
C LYS A 409 1.99 -7.00 -20.46
N ALA A 410 1.07 -6.26 -19.86
CA ALA A 410 0.18 -6.74 -18.83
C ALA A 410 -1.24 -6.24 -19.02
N GLY A 411 -2.20 -7.04 -18.57
CA GLY A 411 -3.62 -6.74 -18.59
C GLY A 411 -4.29 -6.77 -19.97
N ASP A 412 -5.60 -6.77 -19.97
CA ASP A 412 -6.41 -6.62 -21.17
C ASP A 412 -6.49 -5.15 -21.60
N MET A 413 -6.33 -4.24 -20.66
CA MET A 413 -6.27 -2.79 -20.87
C MET A 413 -5.36 -2.13 -19.83
N MET A 414 -4.89 -0.94 -20.16
CA MET A 414 -4.20 -0.05 -19.22
C MET A 414 -5.20 0.96 -18.63
N TRP A 415 -4.91 1.50 -17.46
CA TRP A 415 -5.61 2.66 -16.95
C TRP A 415 -4.70 3.87 -16.81
N LEU A 416 -5.27 5.04 -17.10
CA LEU A 416 -4.56 6.32 -17.08
C LEU A 416 -4.61 6.90 -15.66
N ILE A 417 -3.47 7.38 -15.18
CA ILE A 417 -3.36 8.17 -13.95
C ILE A 417 -2.47 9.39 -14.20
N SER A 418 -2.74 10.50 -13.56
CA SER A 418 -1.91 11.71 -13.62
C SER A 418 -1.85 12.37 -12.24
N PRO A 419 -0.69 12.93 -11.83
CA PRO A 419 -0.56 13.67 -10.57
C PRO A 419 -1.51 14.87 -10.46
N GLU A 420 -1.93 15.45 -11.58
CA GLU A 420 -2.76 16.67 -11.60
C GLU A 420 -4.19 16.48 -11.08
N ILE A 421 -4.70 15.24 -11.06
CA ILE A 421 -6.12 15.00 -10.73
C ILE A 421 -6.41 15.03 -9.22
N PHE A 422 -5.40 14.92 -8.34
CA PHE A 422 -5.64 14.73 -6.91
C PHE A 422 -6.18 15.97 -6.21
N ASP A 423 -5.72 17.17 -6.56
CA ASP A 423 -6.24 18.41 -5.97
C ASP A 423 -7.69 18.69 -6.43
N PRO A 424 -8.05 18.55 -7.73
CA PRO A 424 -9.45 18.54 -8.16
C PRO A 424 -10.28 17.45 -7.48
N LEU A 425 -9.72 16.25 -7.27
CA LEU A 425 -10.42 15.12 -6.63
C LEU A 425 -10.80 15.44 -5.18
N VAL A 426 -9.93 16.09 -4.41
CA VAL A 426 -10.24 16.55 -3.05
C VAL A 426 -11.45 17.47 -3.06
N ARG A 427 -11.50 18.46 -3.96
CA ARG A 427 -12.63 19.37 -4.09
C ARG A 427 -13.92 18.68 -4.53
N GLU A 428 -13.82 17.73 -5.46
CA GLU A 428 -14.96 16.95 -5.92
C GLU A 428 -15.48 16.04 -4.80
N TYR A 429 -14.59 15.42 -4.03
CA TYR A 429 -14.98 14.62 -2.88
C TYR A 429 -15.70 15.43 -1.80
N GLU A 430 -15.22 16.63 -1.49
CA GLU A 430 -15.88 17.56 -0.56
C GLU A 430 -17.28 17.97 -1.02
N SER A 431 -17.50 17.99 -2.32
CA SER A 431 -18.78 18.37 -2.90
C SER A 431 -19.76 17.21 -3.04
N PHE A 432 -19.27 16.01 -3.36
CA PHE A 432 -20.10 14.89 -3.81
C PHE A 432 -19.74 13.52 -3.20
N GLY A 433 -18.61 13.37 -2.52
CA GLY A 433 -18.15 12.09 -1.99
C GLY A 433 -17.77 11.07 -3.07
N THR A 434 -17.04 11.51 -4.07
CA THR A 434 -16.67 10.69 -5.23
C THR A 434 -15.69 9.56 -4.88
N MET A 435 -15.58 8.55 -5.75
CA MET A 435 -14.64 7.46 -5.58
C MET A 435 -13.22 7.90 -5.98
N PRO A 436 -12.18 7.45 -5.27
CA PRO A 436 -10.80 7.61 -5.74
C PRO A 436 -10.53 6.85 -7.05
N PRO A 437 -9.57 7.32 -7.88
CA PRO A 437 -9.31 6.74 -9.20
C PRO A 437 -9.00 5.25 -9.19
N TYR A 438 -8.24 4.76 -8.21
CA TYR A 438 -7.86 3.34 -8.09
C TYR A 438 -9.06 2.41 -7.85
N GLN A 439 -10.15 2.91 -7.28
CA GLN A 439 -11.32 2.07 -6.98
C GLN A 439 -12.13 1.69 -8.23
N PHE A 440 -12.10 2.49 -9.29
CA PHE A 440 -12.79 2.12 -10.52
C PHE A 440 -12.21 0.86 -11.17
N PRO A 441 -10.88 0.75 -11.44
CA PRO A 441 -10.31 -0.49 -11.91
C PRO A 441 -10.46 -1.64 -10.90
N ALA A 442 -10.36 -1.40 -9.59
CA ALA A 442 -10.58 -2.42 -8.56
C ALA A 442 -11.99 -3.02 -8.64
N VAL A 443 -13.03 -2.17 -8.71
CA VAL A 443 -14.43 -2.63 -8.82
C VAL A 443 -14.67 -3.39 -10.13
N LEU A 444 -14.15 -2.89 -11.25
CA LEU A 444 -14.30 -3.55 -12.55
C LEU A 444 -13.56 -4.89 -12.62
N ALA A 445 -12.38 -4.98 -12.01
CA ALA A 445 -11.66 -6.26 -11.91
C ALA A 445 -12.43 -7.28 -11.07
N GLU A 446 -12.90 -6.88 -9.88
CA GLU A 446 -13.63 -7.75 -8.97
C GLU A 446 -14.98 -8.20 -9.53
N THR A 447 -15.79 -7.25 -10.04
CA THR A 447 -17.20 -7.52 -10.39
C THR A 447 -17.39 -7.91 -11.84
N GLN A 448 -16.48 -7.50 -12.73
CA GLN A 448 -16.61 -7.68 -14.17
C GLN A 448 -15.48 -8.54 -14.77
N ASN A 449 -14.53 -9.01 -13.95
CA ASN A 449 -13.36 -9.78 -14.38
C ASN A 449 -12.60 -9.08 -15.53
N LEU A 450 -12.42 -7.78 -15.43
CA LEU A 450 -11.61 -7.01 -16.36
C LEU A 450 -10.18 -6.91 -15.82
N ASP A 451 -9.20 -7.40 -16.57
CA ASP A 451 -7.80 -7.31 -16.18
C ASP A 451 -7.25 -5.91 -16.54
N ILE A 452 -7.24 -5.04 -15.51
CA ILE A 452 -6.74 -3.65 -15.58
C ILE A 452 -5.51 -3.52 -14.67
N SER A 453 -4.61 -4.49 -14.74
CA SER A 453 -3.42 -4.58 -13.87
C SER A 453 -2.22 -3.75 -14.35
N CYS A 454 -2.39 -2.95 -15.40
CA CYS A 454 -1.36 -2.07 -15.94
C CYS A 454 -1.80 -0.61 -15.90
N VAL A 455 -0.96 0.26 -15.37
CA VAL A 455 -1.18 1.71 -15.33
C VAL A 455 -0.26 2.42 -16.31
N THR A 456 -0.63 3.60 -16.77
CA THR A 456 0.23 4.48 -17.59
C THR A 456 0.00 5.94 -17.27
N LEU A 457 0.96 6.78 -17.67
CA LEU A 457 0.91 8.23 -17.55
C LEU A 457 0.55 8.88 -18.89
N PRO A 458 0.03 10.14 -18.91
CA PRO A 458 -0.39 10.82 -20.14
C PRO A 458 0.66 10.83 -21.25
N GLN A 459 1.93 11.05 -20.93
CA GLN A 459 3.03 11.11 -21.90
C GLN A 459 3.32 9.76 -22.59
N ASN A 460 2.76 8.68 -22.12
CA ASN A 460 3.01 7.33 -22.63
C ASN A 460 1.78 6.68 -23.29
N MET A 461 0.58 7.20 -23.07
CA MET A 461 -0.68 6.53 -23.43
C MET A 461 -0.83 6.29 -24.95
N ASP A 462 -0.20 7.09 -25.80
CA ASP A 462 -0.28 6.98 -27.28
C ASP A 462 0.85 6.10 -27.88
N LYS A 463 1.75 5.57 -27.04
CA LYS A 463 2.86 4.73 -27.49
C LYS A 463 2.48 3.25 -27.65
N THR A 464 1.22 2.91 -27.45
CA THR A 464 0.68 1.56 -27.59
C THR A 464 -0.77 1.58 -28.07
N ASP A 465 -1.19 0.53 -28.76
CA ASP A 465 -2.58 0.34 -29.20
C ASP A 465 -3.44 -0.41 -28.16
N GLN A 466 -2.89 -0.76 -27.00
CA GLN A 466 -3.63 -1.41 -25.93
C GLN A 466 -4.81 -0.52 -25.49
N PRO A 467 -6.02 -1.08 -25.26
CA PRO A 467 -7.16 -0.32 -24.76
C PRO A 467 -6.81 0.49 -23.51
N LEU A 468 -7.36 1.68 -23.40
CA LEU A 468 -7.09 2.60 -22.29
C LEU A 468 -8.37 2.88 -21.50
N PHE A 469 -8.32 2.64 -20.20
CA PHE A 469 -9.35 3.05 -19.24
C PHE A 469 -8.94 4.36 -18.56
N VAL A 470 -9.83 5.34 -18.56
CA VAL A 470 -9.59 6.67 -18.00
C VAL A 470 -10.61 6.94 -16.90
N PRO A 471 -10.31 6.57 -15.64
CA PRO A 471 -11.15 6.94 -14.51
C PRO A 471 -11.05 8.43 -14.22
N MET A 472 -12.13 9.03 -13.73
CA MET A 472 -12.18 10.46 -13.35
C MET A 472 -11.81 11.40 -14.50
N PHE A 473 -12.27 11.08 -15.73
CA PHE A 473 -11.96 11.86 -16.94
C PHE A 473 -12.22 13.37 -16.78
N ASN A 474 -13.26 13.75 -16.05
CA ASN A 474 -13.61 15.14 -15.78
C ASN A 474 -12.53 15.94 -15.05
N LEU A 475 -11.63 15.28 -14.29
CA LEU A 475 -10.62 15.93 -13.45
C LEU A 475 -9.31 16.25 -14.17
N TYR A 476 -9.09 15.69 -15.36
CA TYR A 476 -7.89 15.98 -16.14
C TYR A 476 -7.91 17.39 -16.70
N SER A 477 -6.74 17.99 -16.94
CA SER A 477 -6.60 19.27 -17.62
C SER A 477 -7.13 19.22 -19.06
N ASP A 478 -7.49 20.36 -19.62
CA ASP A 478 -8.01 20.46 -21.00
C ASP A 478 -7.00 19.92 -22.02
N GLU A 479 -5.70 20.10 -21.76
CA GLU A 479 -4.64 19.56 -22.61
C GLU A 479 -4.65 18.03 -22.63
N VAL A 480 -4.69 17.41 -21.46
CA VAL A 480 -4.71 15.94 -21.33
C VAL A 480 -6.03 15.39 -21.85
N LYS A 481 -7.20 16.04 -21.55
CA LYS A 481 -8.50 15.66 -22.13
C LYS A 481 -8.44 15.65 -23.67
N LYS A 482 -7.85 16.68 -24.28
CA LYS A 482 -7.69 16.77 -25.74
C LYS A 482 -6.81 15.64 -26.30
N GLN A 483 -5.73 15.28 -25.60
CA GLN A 483 -4.90 14.14 -26.00
C GLN A 483 -5.70 12.83 -25.92
N ILE A 484 -6.44 12.59 -24.83
CA ILE A 484 -7.30 11.41 -24.66
C ILE A 484 -8.34 11.30 -25.78
N LEU A 485 -9.05 12.41 -26.07
CA LEU A 485 -10.10 12.44 -27.10
C LEU A 485 -9.55 12.24 -28.54
N ASN A 486 -8.28 12.56 -28.79
CA ASN A 486 -7.61 12.37 -30.07
C ASN A 486 -6.93 11.01 -30.23
N ARG A 487 -6.91 10.18 -29.18
CA ARG A 487 -6.32 8.84 -29.23
C ARG A 487 -7.05 7.98 -30.27
N ARG A 488 -6.32 7.11 -30.97
CA ARG A 488 -6.89 6.30 -32.09
C ARG A 488 -7.38 4.94 -31.65
N SER A 489 -6.82 4.40 -30.57
CA SER A 489 -7.19 3.08 -30.06
C SER A 489 -8.38 3.17 -29.10
N LEU A 490 -9.03 2.04 -28.83
CA LEU A 490 -10.16 1.96 -27.89
C LEU A 490 -9.84 2.67 -26.59
N THR A 491 -10.69 3.59 -26.20
CA THR A 491 -10.54 4.36 -24.96
C THR A 491 -11.87 4.40 -24.22
N ILE A 492 -11.83 4.01 -22.95
CA ILE A 492 -12.97 3.95 -22.05
C ILE A 492 -12.88 5.14 -21.10
N LEU A 493 -13.86 6.00 -21.10
CA LEU A 493 -13.96 7.17 -20.23
C LEU A 493 -14.97 6.92 -19.12
N MET A 494 -14.63 7.25 -17.88
CA MET A 494 -15.54 7.21 -16.75
C MET A 494 -15.29 8.41 -15.83
N GLY A 495 -16.37 9.00 -15.30
CA GLY A 495 -16.26 10.16 -14.40
C GLY A 495 -17.59 10.93 -14.31
N ARG A 496 -17.52 12.17 -13.84
CA ARG A 496 -18.67 13.06 -13.75
C ARG A 496 -18.92 13.75 -15.10
N LEU A 497 -20.16 13.65 -15.60
CA LEU A 497 -20.52 14.11 -16.93
C LEU A 497 -20.54 15.64 -17.05
N GLU A 498 -21.02 16.33 -16.02
CA GLU A 498 -21.27 17.78 -16.03
C GLU A 498 -20.01 18.60 -16.37
N ASP A 499 -18.82 18.11 -15.95
CA ASP A 499 -17.53 18.79 -16.22
C ASP A 499 -16.63 17.99 -17.17
N ALA A 500 -17.15 16.96 -17.81
CA ALA A 500 -16.33 16.11 -18.69
C ALA A 500 -15.90 16.84 -19.97
N GLY A 501 -16.73 17.75 -20.52
CA GLY A 501 -16.44 18.40 -21.78
C GLY A 501 -16.48 17.44 -22.97
N LEU A 502 -17.33 16.40 -22.91
CA LEU A 502 -17.46 15.43 -23.98
C LEU A 502 -18.12 16.06 -25.23
N PRO A 503 -17.68 15.68 -26.46
CA PRO A 503 -18.40 15.99 -27.67
C PRO A 503 -19.85 15.48 -27.63
N GLU A 504 -20.80 16.26 -28.18
CA GLU A 504 -22.24 15.97 -28.12
C GLU A 504 -22.65 14.64 -28.77
N ASN A 505 -21.86 14.14 -29.71
CA ASN A 505 -22.13 12.89 -30.42
C ASN A 505 -21.68 11.62 -29.68
N ILE A 506 -21.04 11.75 -28.53
CA ILE A 506 -20.58 10.60 -27.75
C ILE A 506 -21.72 10.04 -26.89
N LYS A 507 -22.08 8.79 -27.17
CA LYS A 507 -23.07 8.06 -26.38
C LYS A 507 -22.49 7.61 -25.05
N CYS A 508 -23.33 7.59 -24.00
CA CYS A 508 -22.91 7.23 -22.65
C CYS A 508 -23.88 6.27 -21.97
N ILE A 509 -23.34 5.38 -21.15
CA ILE A 509 -24.09 4.78 -20.03
C ILE A 509 -24.05 5.80 -18.91
N LYS A 510 -25.19 6.18 -18.37
CA LYS A 510 -25.35 7.25 -17.38
C LYS A 510 -26.06 6.78 -16.12
N CYS A 511 -25.63 7.28 -14.97
CA CYS A 511 -26.29 7.07 -13.68
C CYS A 511 -26.26 8.36 -12.87
N ARG A 512 -27.42 8.89 -12.53
CA ARG A 512 -27.49 10.15 -11.77
C ARG A 512 -27.36 9.85 -10.28
N LEU A 513 -26.28 10.32 -9.66
CA LEU A 513 -25.94 10.06 -8.25
C LEU A 513 -26.25 11.24 -7.32
N ALA A 514 -26.35 12.46 -7.86
CA ALA A 514 -26.75 13.67 -7.13
C ALA A 514 -27.32 14.70 -8.12
N LYS A 515 -27.80 15.83 -7.60
CA LYS A 515 -28.39 16.89 -8.44
C LYS A 515 -27.46 17.32 -9.59
N ASP A 516 -26.17 17.51 -9.27
CA ASP A 516 -25.14 17.99 -10.18
C ASP A 516 -24.01 16.95 -10.35
N TYR A 517 -24.35 15.67 -10.21
CA TYR A 517 -23.42 14.56 -10.41
C TYR A 517 -24.07 13.39 -11.14
N THR A 518 -23.78 13.32 -12.43
CA THR A 518 -24.13 12.16 -13.27
C THR A 518 -22.84 11.39 -13.56
N LEU A 519 -22.73 10.19 -13.03
CA LEU A 519 -21.65 9.27 -13.39
C LEU A 519 -21.89 8.78 -14.81
N PHE A 520 -20.84 8.76 -15.64
CA PHE A 520 -20.93 8.26 -17.01
C PHE A 520 -19.84 7.23 -17.31
N CYS A 521 -20.12 6.36 -18.27
CA CYS A 521 -19.15 5.54 -18.97
C CYS A 521 -19.35 5.69 -20.48
N ALA A 522 -18.29 6.00 -21.22
CA ALA A 522 -18.32 6.18 -22.66
C ALA A 522 -17.12 5.49 -23.31
N LEU A 523 -17.30 5.02 -24.55
CA LEU A 523 -16.24 4.43 -25.34
C LEU A 523 -15.95 5.30 -26.57
N LEU A 524 -14.65 5.48 -26.84
CA LEU A 524 -14.14 6.13 -28.05
C LEU A 524 -13.50 5.09 -28.97
N ASN A 525 -13.55 5.36 -30.28
CA ASN A 525 -12.91 4.52 -31.30
C ASN A 525 -13.42 3.07 -31.33
N THR A 526 -14.72 2.95 -31.17
CA THR A 526 -15.45 1.66 -31.25
C THR A 526 -16.64 1.78 -32.21
N GLY A 527 -17.29 0.65 -32.48
CA GLY A 527 -18.57 0.62 -33.19
C GLY A 527 -19.68 1.35 -32.44
N ASP A 528 -20.84 1.50 -33.09
CA ASP A 528 -22.00 2.11 -32.45
C ASP A 528 -22.56 1.23 -31.31
N TYR A 529 -22.98 1.86 -30.22
CA TYR A 529 -23.62 1.20 -29.10
C TYR A 529 -24.79 2.04 -28.55
N GLU A 530 -25.69 1.43 -27.82
CA GLU A 530 -26.86 2.10 -27.29
C GLU A 530 -26.53 2.93 -26.04
N GLU A 531 -27.07 4.14 -25.99
CA GLU A 531 -27.08 4.94 -24.77
C GLU A 531 -27.98 4.29 -23.72
N LYS A 532 -27.54 4.25 -22.45
CA LYS A 532 -28.29 3.62 -21.38
C LYS A 532 -28.32 4.52 -20.16
N ILE A 533 -29.50 4.68 -19.57
CA ILE A 533 -29.69 5.42 -18.32
C ILE A 533 -30.01 4.39 -17.23
N ILE A 534 -29.12 4.31 -16.24
CA ILE A 534 -29.29 3.43 -15.09
C ILE A 534 -30.05 4.21 -14.01
N PRO A 535 -31.19 3.70 -13.54
CA PRO A 535 -31.90 4.29 -12.42
C PRO A 535 -31.04 4.26 -11.14
N SER A 536 -31.11 5.33 -10.36
CA SER A 536 -30.56 5.35 -9.01
C SER A 536 -31.46 6.16 -8.09
N ASP A 537 -31.61 5.67 -6.89
CA ASP A 537 -32.24 6.40 -5.79
C ASP A 537 -31.16 7.28 -5.12
N PHE A 538 -30.77 8.38 -5.80
CA PHE A 538 -29.76 9.25 -5.18
C PHE A 538 -30.36 9.94 -3.94
N PRO A 539 -29.55 10.09 -2.87
CA PRO A 539 -30.03 10.66 -1.62
C PRO A 539 -30.55 12.08 -1.83
N ALA A 540 -31.69 12.39 -1.24
CA ALA A 540 -32.24 13.75 -1.23
C ALA A 540 -31.36 14.75 -0.46
N GLU A 541 -30.54 14.22 0.46
CA GLU A 541 -29.61 14.99 1.27
C GLU A 541 -28.26 15.16 0.56
N LYS A 542 -27.71 16.36 0.71
CA LYS A 542 -26.37 16.68 0.22
C LYS A 542 -25.33 15.84 0.97
N PHE A 543 -24.36 15.28 0.26
CA PHE A 543 -23.20 14.62 0.87
C PHE A 543 -22.52 15.57 1.87
N ASP A 544 -22.30 15.09 3.09
CA ASP A 544 -21.57 15.81 4.12
C ASP A 544 -20.31 15.04 4.51
N TRP A 545 -19.15 15.53 4.09
CA TRP A 545 -17.84 14.96 4.40
C TRP A 545 -17.35 15.28 5.83
N ARG A 546 -18.00 16.24 6.52
CA ARG A 546 -17.57 16.72 7.85
C ARG A 546 -17.77 15.77 9.03
N PRO A 547 -18.58 14.73 8.97
CA PRO A 547 -18.53 13.70 10.00
C PRO A 547 -17.12 13.15 10.16
N THR A 548 -16.66 13.11 11.40
CA THR A 548 -15.28 12.71 11.76
C THR A 548 -15.08 11.20 11.80
N TYR A 549 -16.03 10.44 11.27
CA TYR A 549 -15.97 8.99 11.32
C TYR A 549 -15.36 8.40 10.07
N LEU A 550 -14.12 7.94 10.23
CA LEU A 550 -13.56 6.93 9.35
C LEU A 550 -13.58 5.61 10.09
N LYS A 551 -14.28 4.63 9.53
CA LYS A 551 -13.98 3.26 9.89
C LYS A 551 -12.53 3.02 9.54
N PHE A 552 -11.77 2.79 10.57
CA PHE A 552 -10.41 2.36 10.50
C PHE A 552 -10.30 1.19 9.53
N ILE A 553 -9.30 1.23 8.67
CA ILE A 553 -8.98 0.19 7.70
C ILE A 553 -9.89 0.18 6.47
N SER A 554 -9.51 0.99 5.51
CA SER A 554 -9.80 0.89 4.08
C SER A 554 -11.09 0.15 3.72
N THR A 555 -12.15 0.68 4.13
CA THR A 555 -13.33 0.57 3.31
C THR A 555 -13.01 1.37 2.06
N ARG A 556 -13.41 0.89 0.90
CA ARG A 556 -13.57 1.77 -0.25
C ARG A 556 -14.20 3.03 0.27
N ILE A 557 -13.59 4.18 -0.01
CA ILE A 557 -14.21 5.46 0.32
C ILE A 557 -15.39 5.55 -0.63
N PRO A 558 -16.60 5.23 -0.23
CA PRO A 558 -17.62 5.02 -1.22
C PRO A 558 -18.40 6.30 -1.38
N ARG A 559 -18.68 6.56 -2.60
CA ARG A 559 -20.08 6.84 -2.77
C ARG A 559 -20.79 5.48 -2.79
N THR A 560 -21.37 5.12 -1.66
CA THR A 560 -21.98 3.81 -1.42
C THR A 560 -23.18 3.53 -2.30
N GLU A 561 -23.67 4.55 -2.99
CA GLU A 561 -24.90 4.54 -3.73
C GLU A 561 -24.70 4.41 -5.25
N ILE A 562 -23.51 4.09 -5.73
CA ILE A 562 -23.36 3.73 -7.15
C ILE A 562 -24.00 2.35 -7.35
N PRO A 563 -25.08 2.24 -8.12
CA PRO A 563 -25.74 0.97 -8.35
C PRO A 563 -24.83 -0.03 -9.03
N ALA A 564 -24.89 -1.30 -8.61
CA ALA A 564 -24.16 -2.39 -9.26
C ALA A 564 -24.50 -2.51 -10.75
N GLU A 565 -25.73 -2.17 -11.13
CA GLU A 565 -26.23 -2.14 -12.50
C GLU A 565 -25.43 -1.21 -13.40
N PHE A 566 -24.89 -0.10 -12.86
CA PHE A 566 -24.01 0.79 -13.63
C PHE A 566 -22.70 0.07 -14.01
N PHE A 567 -22.02 -0.55 -13.04
CA PHE A 567 -20.80 -1.30 -13.31
C PHE A 567 -21.05 -2.54 -14.18
N ASN A 568 -22.20 -3.21 -14.02
CA ASN A 568 -22.60 -4.31 -14.87
C ASN A 568 -22.77 -3.87 -16.33
N ALA A 569 -23.47 -2.77 -16.55
CA ALA A 569 -23.70 -2.23 -17.91
C ALA A 569 -22.37 -1.72 -18.52
N ALA A 570 -21.56 -1.00 -17.75
CA ALA A 570 -20.24 -0.54 -18.20
C ALA A 570 -19.30 -1.72 -18.51
N GLY A 571 -19.23 -2.73 -17.65
CA GLY A 571 -18.44 -3.93 -17.86
C GLY A 571 -18.88 -4.75 -19.05
N GLU A 572 -20.19 -4.90 -19.28
CA GLU A 572 -20.73 -5.54 -20.49
C GLU A 572 -20.32 -4.79 -21.76
N LEU A 573 -20.45 -3.48 -21.77
CA LEU A 573 -20.04 -2.64 -22.88
C LEU A 573 -18.52 -2.75 -23.13
N ILE A 574 -17.69 -2.71 -22.11
CA ILE A 574 -16.23 -2.85 -22.22
C ILE A 574 -15.87 -4.23 -22.80
N ARG A 575 -16.39 -5.31 -22.20
CA ARG A 575 -16.11 -6.68 -22.67
C ARG A 575 -16.50 -6.92 -24.12
N SER A 576 -17.57 -6.30 -24.59
CA SER A 576 -18.03 -6.44 -25.99
C SER A 576 -17.07 -5.77 -27.00
N ASN A 577 -16.16 -4.91 -26.53
CA ASN A 577 -15.26 -4.12 -27.37
C ASN A 577 -13.76 -4.43 -27.17
N ILE A 578 -13.42 -5.29 -26.21
CA ILE A 578 -12.07 -5.83 -26.03
C ILE A 578 -11.99 -7.26 -26.55
N SER A 579 -10.76 -7.80 -26.68
CA SER A 579 -10.56 -9.20 -27.02
C SER A 579 -11.27 -10.13 -26.02
N PRO A 580 -11.97 -11.17 -26.47
CA PRO A 580 -12.64 -12.09 -25.58
C PRO A 580 -11.68 -12.70 -24.55
N SER A 581 -12.09 -12.74 -23.28
CA SER A 581 -11.32 -13.40 -22.23
C SER A 581 -11.27 -14.91 -22.49
N PRO A 582 -10.09 -15.54 -22.40
CA PRO A 582 -10.00 -17.00 -22.45
C PRO A 582 -10.54 -17.70 -21.21
N LEU A 583 -10.77 -17.00 -20.11
CA LEU A 583 -11.47 -17.55 -18.94
C LEU A 583 -12.98 -17.65 -19.21
N LEU A 584 -13.50 -18.88 -19.22
CA LEU A 584 -14.86 -19.19 -19.67
C LEU A 584 -15.91 -19.11 -18.55
N ASN A 585 -15.49 -19.13 -17.28
CA ASN A 585 -16.37 -19.16 -16.13
C ASN A 585 -16.01 -18.15 -15.03
N PRO A 586 -15.86 -16.85 -15.35
CA PRO A 586 -15.54 -15.83 -14.34
C PRO A 586 -16.63 -15.69 -13.27
N GLN A 587 -17.89 -16.01 -13.61
CA GLN A 587 -19.03 -16.00 -12.68
C GLN A 587 -18.90 -16.98 -11.51
N ASP A 588 -18.00 -17.97 -11.61
CA ASP A 588 -17.74 -18.94 -10.55
C ASP A 588 -16.76 -18.40 -9.48
N GLY A 589 -16.47 -17.09 -9.49
CA GLY A 589 -15.59 -16.43 -8.54
C GLY A 589 -14.12 -16.67 -8.84
N VAL A 590 -13.77 -16.70 -10.11
CA VAL A 590 -12.39 -16.75 -10.59
C VAL A 590 -12.10 -15.51 -11.40
N THR A 591 -10.97 -14.85 -11.12
CA THR A 591 -10.43 -13.76 -11.94
C THR A 591 -9.12 -14.16 -12.56
N GLN A 592 -8.64 -13.38 -13.53
CA GLN A 592 -7.36 -13.61 -14.19
C GLN A 592 -6.49 -12.36 -14.18
N MET A 593 -5.17 -12.57 -14.20
CA MET A 593 -4.17 -11.57 -14.58
C MET A 593 -3.31 -12.16 -15.71
N ARG A 594 -3.07 -11.38 -16.77
CA ARG A 594 -2.37 -11.84 -17.96
C ARG A 594 -1.14 -11.01 -18.19
N PHE A 595 -0.05 -11.68 -18.51
CA PHE A 595 1.25 -11.06 -18.78
C PHE A 595 1.87 -11.69 -20.01
N TYR A 596 2.71 -10.92 -20.71
CA TYR A 596 3.53 -11.42 -21.80
C TYR A 596 4.98 -11.06 -21.52
N ASP A 597 5.85 -12.05 -21.60
CA ASP A 597 7.28 -11.83 -21.41
C ASP A 597 7.98 -11.40 -22.72
N SER A 598 9.28 -11.14 -22.65
CA SER A 598 10.10 -10.72 -23.80
C SER A 598 10.18 -11.77 -24.93
N ASP A 599 9.89 -13.02 -24.63
CA ASP A 599 9.86 -14.11 -25.60
C ASP A 599 8.46 -14.30 -26.22
N GLY A 600 7.48 -13.47 -25.80
CA GLY A 600 6.09 -13.53 -26.22
C GLY A 600 5.32 -14.70 -25.61
N VAL A 601 5.83 -15.27 -24.51
CA VAL A 601 5.13 -16.31 -23.75
C VAL A 601 4.04 -15.64 -22.92
N GLU A 602 2.84 -16.17 -23.01
CA GLU A 602 1.72 -15.73 -22.17
C GLU A 602 1.79 -16.41 -20.80
N TRP A 603 1.80 -15.59 -19.75
CA TRP A 603 1.66 -16.00 -18.36
C TRP A 603 0.28 -15.61 -17.86
N VAL A 604 -0.40 -16.53 -17.21
CA VAL A 604 -1.76 -16.31 -16.69
C VAL A 604 -1.83 -16.75 -15.25
N ALA A 605 -2.16 -15.82 -14.37
CA ALA A 605 -2.55 -16.12 -13.01
C ALA A 605 -4.07 -16.22 -12.92
N LEU A 606 -4.57 -17.34 -12.46
CA LEU A 606 -5.97 -17.59 -12.16
C LEU A 606 -6.17 -17.51 -10.65
N LEU A 607 -7.02 -16.61 -10.20
CA LEU A 607 -7.21 -16.27 -8.78
C LEU A 607 -8.59 -16.69 -8.33
N SER A 608 -8.67 -17.52 -7.28
CA SER A 608 -9.94 -17.92 -6.67
C SER A 608 -10.37 -16.93 -5.59
N HIS A 609 -11.64 -16.54 -5.61
CA HIS A 609 -12.29 -15.70 -4.60
C HIS A 609 -13.33 -16.49 -3.78
N ARG A 610 -13.33 -17.82 -3.92
CA ARG A 610 -14.22 -18.74 -3.21
C ARG A 610 -13.56 -19.29 -1.96
N ASP A 611 -14.36 -19.59 -0.95
CA ASP A 611 -13.94 -20.30 0.28
C ASP A 611 -13.88 -21.82 0.09
N THR A 612 -14.15 -22.29 -1.10
CA THR A 612 -14.12 -23.71 -1.50
C THR A 612 -13.30 -23.90 -2.76
N TYR A 613 -12.90 -25.14 -3.03
CA TYR A 613 -12.26 -25.46 -4.31
C TYR A 613 -13.14 -25.05 -5.48
N THR A 614 -12.50 -24.45 -6.49
CA THR A 614 -13.16 -23.95 -7.68
C THR A 614 -12.43 -24.46 -8.91
N VAL A 615 -13.18 -24.76 -9.96
CA VAL A 615 -12.62 -25.18 -11.26
C VAL A 615 -12.62 -23.97 -12.18
N ALA A 616 -11.45 -23.52 -12.60
CA ALA A 616 -11.34 -22.58 -13.70
C ALA A 616 -11.37 -23.32 -15.04
N ARG A 617 -12.16 -22.82 -15.97
CA ARG A 617 -12.22 -23.29 -17.35
C ARG A 617 -11.52 -22.26 -18.22
N TYR A 618 -10.31 -22.58 -18.65
CA TYR A 618 -9.49 -21.69 -19.44
C TYR A 618 -9.30 -22.23 -20.86
N GLN A 619 -9.59 -21.42 -21.87
CA GLN A 619 -9.44 -21.83 -23.27
C GLN A 619 -8.02 -21.59 -23.73
N VAL A 620 -7.29 -22.66 -23.97
CA VAL A 620 -5.97 -22.62 -24.59
C VAL A 620 -6.15 -22.65 -26.12
N PRO A 621 -5.51 -21.75 -26.89
CA PRO A 621 -5.53 -21.82 -28.35
C PRO A 621 -5.07 -23.16 -28.89
N ALA A 622 -5.63 -23.60 -30.04
CA ALA A 622 -5.38 -24.92 -30.61
C ALA A 622 -3.92 -25.21 -30.96
N ASP A 623 -3.18 -24.12 -31.29
CA ASP A 623 -1.77 -24.17 -31.61
C ASP A 623 -0.85 -23.94 -30.38
N CYS A 624 -1.42 -23.93 -29.18
CA CYS A 624 -0.71 -23.68 -27.94
C CYS A 624 -0.87 -24.81 -26.94
N ARG A 625 0.03 -24.86 -25.96
CA ARG A 625 -0.01 -25.77 -24.81
C ARG A 625 0.35 -25.04 -23.52
N ILE A 626 -0.11 -25.58 -22.41
CA ILE A 626 0.38 -25.18 -21.07
C ILE A 626 1.71 -25.90 -20.80
N GLU A 627 2.77 -25.14 -20.56
CA GLU A 627 4.09 -25.72 -20.26
C GLU A 627 4.38 -25.81 -18.76
N LYS A 628 3.95 -24.81 -17.99
CA LYS A 628 4.26 -24.71 -16.57
C LYS A 628 3.02 -24.37 -15.77
N LYS A 629 2.96 -24.92 -14.55
CA LYS A 629 2.03 -24.52 -13.50
C LYS A 629 2.81 -24.23 -12.23
N SER A 630 2.24 -23.42 -11.36
CA SER A 630 2.82 -23.19 -10.05
C SER A 630 2.96 -24.52 -9.28
N PRO A 631 4.07 -24.71 -8.56
CA PRO A 631 4.38 -25.99 -7.90
C PRO A 631 3.71 -26.15 -6.54
N PHE A 632 2.77 -25.28 -6.15
CA PHE A 632 2.20 -25.30 -4.81
C PHE A 632 1.48 -26.61 -4.48
N PRO A 633 1.51 -27.05 -3.22
CA PRO A 633 0.94 -28.33 -2.78
C PRO A 633 -0.54 -28.48 -3.11
N TYR A 634 -1.23 -27.36 -3.22
CA TYR A 634 -2.68 -27.33 -3.53
C TYR A 634 -2.97 -27.33 -5.04
N SER A 635 -1.97 -27.13 -5.87
CA SER A 635 -2.12 -27.37 -7.30
C SER A 635 -2.15 -28.86 -7.54
N PRO A 636 -3.19 -29.40 -8.19
CA PRO A 636 -3.20 -30.83 -8.49
C PRO A 636 -1.93 -31.15 -9.28
N VAL A 637 -1.13 -32.06 -8.77
CA VAL A 637 -0.01 -32.64 -9.48
C VAL A 637 -0.60 -33.47 -10.61
N TYR A 638 -1.07 -32.83 -11.65
CA TYR A 638 -1.28 -33.53 -12.88
C TYR A 638 0.07 -33.78 -13.47
N SER A 639 0.37 -35.06 -13.60
CA SER A 639 1.56 -35.51 -14.30
C SER A 639 1.78 -34.68 -15.55
N ALA A 640 3.02 -34.51 -15.93
CA ALA A 640 3.47 -33.78 -17.11
C ALA A 640 2.82 -34.26 -18.44
N ASP A 641 1.94 -35.22 -18.38
CA ASP A 641 1.38 -35.95 -19.52
C ASP A 641 0.33 -35.18 -20.30
N GLY A 642 0.20 -33.88 -20.06
CA GLY A 642 -0.63 -33.05 -20.92
C GLY A 642 -2.13 -33.35 -20.91
N LEU A 643 -2.62 -34.18 -19.98
CA LEU A 643 -4.03 -34.54 -19.88
C LEU A 643 -4.95 -33.32 -19.77
N LEU A 644 -4.45 -32.23 -19.25
CA LEU A 644 -5.17 -30.95 -19.20
C LEU A 644 -5.13 -30.19 -20.54
N ALA A 645 -4.12 -30.43 -21.36
CA ALA A 645 -3.94 -29.74 -22.62
C ALA A 645 -4.65 -30.43 -23.80
N LEU A 646 -5.02 -31.69 -23.65
CA LEU A 646 -5.47 -32.50 -24.77
C LEU A 646 -7.00 -32.56 -24.96
N ALA A 647 -7.76 -32.29 -23.90
CA ALA A 647 -9.21 -32.31 -24.04
C ALA A 647 -9.71 -30.97 -24.61
N GLU A 648 -9.90 -30.91 -25.90
CA GLU A 648 -10.67 -29.85 -26.60
C GLU A 648 -10.14 -28.40 -26.41
N HIS A 649 -8.84 -28.20 -26.19
CA HIS A 649 -8.26 -26.88 -25.94
C HIS A 649 -8.86 -26.15 -24.72
N ARG A 650 -9.55 -26.86 -23.84
CA ARG A 650 -10.12 -26.37 -22.59
C ARG A 650 -9.55 -27.16 -21.44
N SER A 651 -8.84 -26.46 -20.56
CA SER A 651 -8.23 -27.11 -19.41
C SER A 651 -9.01 -26.80 -18.13
N PRO A 652 -9.61 -27.78 -17.46
CA PRO A 652 -10.12 -27.60 -16.11
C PRO A 652 -8.94 -27.48 -15.14
N LEU A 653 -8.85 -26.35 -14.47
CA LEU A 653 -7.84 -26.08 -13.46
C LEU A 653 -8.52 -25.98 -12.10
N HIS A 654 -8.10 -26.82 -11.15
CA HIS A 654 -8.65 -26.81 -9.80
C HIS A 654 -7.86 -25.81 -8.95
N LEU A 655 -8.53 -24.74 -8.53
CA LEU A 655 -7.97 -23.73 -7.66
C LEU A 655 -8.30 -24.06 -6.20
N PRO A 656 -7.34 -23.93 -5.29
CA PRO A 656 -7.60 -24.03 -3.87
C PRO A 656 -8.47 -22.85 -3.38
N PRO A 657 -9.13 -23.01 -2.22
CA PRO A 657 -9.90 -21.93 -1.62
C PRO A 657 -9.04 -20.66 -1.47
N ARG A 658 -9.54 -19.53 -1.97
CA ARG A 658 -8.81 -18.24 -1.93
C ARG A 658 -7.40 -18.28 -2.51
N GLY A 659 -7.06 -19.25 -3.35
CA GLY A 659 -5.71 -19.47 -3.85
C GLY A 659 -5.50 -19.05 -5.30
N ILE A 660 -4.35 -19.43 -5.83
CA ILE A 660 -3.85 -19.06 -7.16
C ILE A 660 -3.32 -20.29 -7.90
N ILE A 661 -3.42 -20.24 -9.22
CA ILE A 661 -2.63 -21.07 -10.14
C ILE A 661 -1.98 -20.14 -11.17
N LEU A 662 -0.67 -20.25 -11.33
CA LEU A 662 0.09 -19.59 -12.40
C LEU A 662 0.41 -20.60 -13.49
N ILE A 663 0.01 -20.31 -14.71
CA ILE A 663 0.33 -21.10 -15.91
C ILE A 663 1.08 -20.26 -16.92
N ASN A 664 1.91 -20.89 -17.77
CA ASN A 664 2.40 -20.28 -18.99
C ASN A 664 1.94 -21.05 -20.21
N ILE A 665 1.70 -20.32 -21.30
CA ILE A 665 1.14 -20.84 -22.54
C ILE A 665 2.13 -20.55 -23.67
N ARG A 666 2.53 -21.60 -24.38
CA ARG A 666 3.42 -21.47 -25.54
C ARG A 666 2.80 -22.08 -26.78
N LYS A 667 3.19 -21.54 -27.94
CA LYS A 667 2.87 -22.16 -29.24
C LYS A 667 3.52 -23.53 -29.34
N ASN A 668 2.79 -24.46 -29.93
CA ASN A 668 3.35 -25.76 -30.30
C ASN A 668 4.44 -25.53 -31.37
N SER A 669 5.62 -26.08 -31.12
CA SER A 669 6.75 -26.02 -32.05
C SER A 669 6.51 -26.91 -33.28
#